data_814a9f474c12b0a1ee7dabc3f3c0facf
#
_entry.id   814a9f474c12b0a1ee7dabc3f3c0facf
#
_cell.length_a   1.000
_cell.length_b   1.000
_cell.length_c   1.000
_cell.angle_alpha   90.00
_cell.angle_beta   90.00
_cell.angle_gamma   90.00
#
_symmetry.space_group_name_H-M   'P 1'
#
loop_
_entity.id
_entity.type
_entity.pdbx_description
1 polymer ?
#
loop_
_entity_poly.entity_id
_entity_poly.type
_entity_poly.pdbx_seq_one_letter_code
_entity_poly.pdbx_strand_id
1 'polypeptide(L)'
;MNCKLITLTIALLCAALGLEAAERQKLNFNADWRLKVGDIAEAAQVDFDDSQWQQVTLPYAFNGDEAFRKDIVDLTDTVCWYRKTFTLSEKDVQGKVFVEFEGARQGADVWVNGQRAGFSDNGVMAFGFDLTPYIKKGENVIAVRCDNSWTYRDRTLNSRYQWNDKNFNANYGGLSKNVWLHLTGRLYQTLPLYSNLGTTGTYVYATDFDVANHKAVIHAESEVRNEDTIGHTFTYTVRVLDADNREVARFQGETVTLQPGEMRVVSAQQAVDGLHLWSWGYGYLYTVETGLVVDGETVDRNTTRTGFRKTEFRDGKIWLNDRVMMVHGYAQRTSNEWPGVGISVPSWLSDYSNDLMVQSGANMVRWMHVTPWKQDVESCDRVGLPQAMPAGDAEKDVDGPRWEQRKAVMRDAIVYNRNNPSILFYESGNESISREHMLEMKAIRDAHDPHGGRAIGSREMLDIDEAEYGGEMLYINKSKKHPMWAMEYCRDEGLRKYWDEQSYPYHKEGDGPLYRGNPALEYNHNMDQLAVEMVRRWYDYWRERPGTGSRVSSGGVKIVFSDTNTHHRGESNYRTSGVVDAMRIPKDAYFVHQVMWNGWVEPEEAKTYIIGHWNYDNSQFTIHNSQLRKPIHVVSTADSVELFLNGRSLGKGKQSYRYLYTFDNVGFEPGTLEAVGSDGSHYKLETAGEPSQLKLTAIENPEGTKADGADMVLFEVEVVDRQGRRCPLDNRMVHFELWGEGKWIGGIATGRSENYVGAYDLPVECGVNRVLVRSTVNAGDINLSAYAEGVRPAYMTLQTQSVHTADYLPQLTLKPRLGHGETPNGPSYKDCLVSVDVVKATAGSNSADLKNSYDDNELTEWKSDGKLQNAWARYTLSRRAAISEITLKLTGWRQKCYPLAVYAGKKKVWEGITPATLGYVHLSIDNPVAANDITIRMVAPVQDSAKFGQVKELAGGAANEMDRIRSEKGKVELRIVELDLMEKADVPK
;
A
#
# COMPACT_ATOMS: atom_id res chain seq x y z
N MET A 1 -7.73 11.43 79.30
CA MET A 1 -8.58 11.65 78.08
C MET A 1 -7.80 12.17 76.94
N ASN A 2 -6.50 11.92 76.80
CA ASN A 2 -5.63 12.48 75.72
C ASN A 2 -4.84 11.44 74.94
N CYS A 3 -4.99 10.13 75.16
CA CYS A 3 -4.28 9.11 74.38
C CYS A 3 -5.09 8.51 73.24
N LYS A 4 -6.44 8.61 73.23
CA LYS A 4 -7.31 8.11 72.17
C LYS A 4 -7.47 9.07 70.95
N LEU A 5 -7.20 10.37 71.13
CA LEU A 5 -7.31 11.36 70.11
C LEU A 5 -6.06 11.37 69.24
N ILE A 6 -4.90 11.08 69.79
CA ILE A 6 -3.62 11.04 69.04
C ILE A 6 -3.53 9.81 68.14
N THR A 7 -4.08 8.67 68.53
CA THR A 7 -4.12 7.43 67.74
C THR A 7 -5.10 7.53 66.56
N LEU A 8 -6.20 8.28 66.70
CA LEU A 8 -7.18 8.50 65.66
C LEU A 8 -6.68 9.52 64.63
N THR A 9 -5.89 10.52 65.05
CA THR A 9 -5.31 11.53 64.17
C THR A 9 -4.14 10.95 63.35
N ILE A 10 -3.35 10.01 63.89
CA ILE A 10 -2.30 9.31 63.14
C ILE A 10 -2.91 8.27 62.18
N ALA A 11 -4.00 7.59 62.57
CA ALA A 11 -4.71 6.70 61.65
C ALA A 11 -5.44 7.45 60.50
N LEU A 12 -5.93 8.70 60.76
CA LEU A 12 -6.48 9.53 59.68
C LEU A 12 -5.38 10.22 58.83
N LEU A 13 -4.19 10.49 59.38
CA LEU A 13 -3.05 10.98 58.56
C LEU A 13 -2.41 9.88 57.68
N CYS A 14 -2.43 8.62 58.16
CA CYS A 14 -1.98 7.49 57.32
C CYS A 14 -3.00 7.07 56.26
N ALA A 15 -4.28 7.42 56.44
CA ALA A 15 -5.29 7.18 55.40
C ALA A 15 -5.39 8.31 54.33
N ALA A 16 -4.70 9.46 54.62
CA ALA A 16 -4.69 10.60 53.65
C ALA A 16 -3.42 10.68 52.80
N LEU A 17 -2.51 9.70 52.92
CA LEU A 17 -1.49 9.42 51.94
C LEU A 17 -2.08 8.40 50.93
N GLY A 18 -3.19 8.76 50.29
CA GLY A 18 -3.67 8.08 49.11
C GLY A 18 -2.53 8.18 48.09
N LEU A 19 -1.88 7.05 47.83
CA LEU A 19 -1.03 6.89 46.67
C LEU A 19 -1.89 7.26 45.47
N GLU A 20 -1.75 8.49 44.96
CA GLU A 20 -2.24 8.80 43.61
C GLU A 20 -1.60 7.79 42.67
N ALA A 21 -2.39 6.83 42.19
CA ALA A 21 -1.91 5.87 41.19
C ALA A 21 -1.30 6.67 40.00
N ALA A 22 -0.19 6.17 39.47
CA ALA A 22 0.41 6.80 38.32
C ALA A 22 -0.60 6.71 37.15
N GLU A 23 -1.07 7.86 36.66
CA GLU A 23 -1.90 7.89 35.45
C GLU A 23 -1.08 7.33 34.29
N ARG A 24 -1.71 6.49 33.42
CA ARG A 24 -1.06 5.93 32.26
C ARG A 24 -0.53 7.05 31.37
N GLN A 25 0.73 6.89 30.93
CA GLN A 25 1.35 7.76 29.92
C GLN A 25 1.98 6.90 28.83
N LYS A 26 1.77 7.31 27.57
CA LYS A 26 2.53 6.84 26.41
C LYS A 26 3.40 7.99 25.95
N LEU A 27 4.70 7.86 26.14
CA LEU A 27 5.67 8.94 25.91
C LEU A 27 6.45 8.65 24.61
N ASN A 28 6.55 9.64 23.72
CA ASN A 28 7.39 9.56 22.55
C ASN A 28 8.86 9.59 22.96
N PHE A 29 9.53 8.45 22.89
CA PHE A 29 10.89 8.23 23.42
C PHE A 29 11.98 8.47 22.38
N ASN A 30 11.67 9.12 21.26
CA ASN A 30 12.55 9.30 20.10
C ASN A 30 13.68 10.31 20.32
N ALA A 31 13.57 11.25 21.26
CA ALA A 31 14.55 12.28 21.48
C ALA A 31 15.87 11.74 22.06
N ASP A 32 16.95 12.44 21.77
CA ASP A 32 18.22 12.40 22.52
C ASP A 32 18.95 11.04 22.58
N TRP A 33 18.86 10.28 21.51
CA TRP A 33 19.64 9.05 21.38
C TRP A 33 21.07 9.34 20.89
N ARG A 34 22.00 8.48 21.34
CA ARG A 34 23.38 8.46 20.89
C ARG A 34 23.65 7.20 20.06
N LEU A 35 24.15 7.38 18.84
CA LEU A 35 24.40 6.32 17.87
C LEU A 35 25.89 6.11 17.64
N LYS A 36 26.31 4.85 17.63
CA LYS A 36 27.66 4.43 17.17
C LYS A 36 27.57 3.19 16.30
N VAL A 37 28.15 3.26 15.12
CA VAL A 37 28.35 2.10 14.24
C VAL A 37 29.59 1.33 14.69
N GLY A 38 29.48 0.04 14.79
CA GLY A 38 30.48 -0.91 15.29
C GLY A 38 30.00 -1.68 16.52
N ASP A 39 30.63 -2.81 16.79
CA ASP A 39 30.32 -3.65 17.96
C ASP A 39 31.25 -3.29 19.13
N ILE A 40 30.68 -2.78 20.20
CA ILE A 40 31.39 -2.29 21.39
C ILE A 40 30.78 -2.99 22.60
N ALA A 41 31.43 -4.02 23.09
CA ALA A 41 30.89 -4.88 24.17
C ALA A 41 30.60 -4.10 25.46
N GLU A 42 31.43 -3.08 25.80
CA GLU A 42 31.28 -2.27 26.97
C GLU A 42 30.14 -1.25 26.91
N ALA A 43 29.56 -1.05 25.72
CA ALA A 43 28.47 -0.07 25.51
C ALA A 43 27.19 -0.38 26.29
N ALA A 44 27.02 -1.59 26.81
CA ALA A 44 25.93 -1.96 27.73
C ALA A 44 26.10 -1.41 29.14
N GLN A 45 27.33 -1.01 29.57
CA GLN A 45 27.61 -0.57 30.92
C GLN A 45 27.06 0.84 31.18
N VAL A 46 26.68 1.10 32.44
CA VAL A 46 26.12 2.41 32.85
C VAL A 46 27.13 3.54 32.73
N ASP A 47 28.37 3.28 33.14
CA ASP A 47 29.48 4.25 33.21
C ASP A 47 30.25 4.41 31.88
N PHE A 48 29.78 3.77 30.81
CA PHE A 48 30.37 3.90 29.48
C PHE A 48 30.23 5.35 28.97
N ASP A 49 31.34 5.95 28.55
CA ASP A 49 31.37 7.32 27.98
C ASP A 49 30.95 7.30 26.51
N ASP A 50 29.72 7.73 26.24
CA ASP A 50 29.16 7.88 24.89
C ASP A 50 29.15 9.33 24.38
N SER A 51 29.88 10.25 25.05
CA SER A 51 29.89 11.70 24.73
C SER A 51 30.33 12.01 23.28
N GLN A 52 31.14 11.13 22.69
CA GLN A 52 31.65 11.24 21.31
C GLN A 52 30.76 10.53 20.27
N TRP A 53 29.62 9.96 20.70
CA TRP A 53 28.72 9.32 19.77
C TRP A 53 27.85 10.36 19.06
N GLN A 54 27.37 10.00 17.87
CA GLN A 54 26.46 10.86 17.12
C GLN A 54 25.14 11.02 17.85
N GLN A 55 24.73 12.24 18.14
CA GLN A 55 23.38 12.53 18.65
C GLN A 55 22.36 12.45 17.52
N VAL A 56 21.29 11.68 17.72
CA VAL A 56 20.22 11.47 16.76
C VAL A 56 18.85 11.54 17.43
N THR A 57 17.85 11.96 16.67
CA THR A 57 16.43 11.80 17.00
C THR A 57 15.89 10.65 16.16
N LEU A 58 15.19 9.69 16.78
CA LEU A 58 14.54 8.60 16.07
C LEU A 58 13.26 9.08 15.35
N PRO A 59 12.86 8.40 14.27
CA PRO A 59 13.48 7.23 13.64
C PRO A 59 14.78 7.59 12.91
N TYR A 60 15.81 6.74 13.05
CA TYR A 60 17.10 6.99 12.41
C TYR A 60 17.82 5.68 12.07
N ALA A 61 17.78 5.28 10.80
CA ALA A 61 18.58 4.17 10.29
C ALA A 61 20.04 4.62 10.14
N PHE A 62 21.00 3.81 10.61
CA PHE A 62 22.41 4.19 10.56
C PHE A 62 22.97 4.23 9.12
N ASN A 63 22.36 3.52 8.19
CA ASN A 63 22.70 3.47 6.76
C ASN A 63 21.61 4.09 5.86
N GLY A 64 20.75 4.95 6.43
CA GLY A 64 19.66 5.59 5.68
C GLY A 64 20.15 6.50 4.55
N ASP A 65 21.34 7.13 4.71
CA ASP A 65 21.98 7.97 3.71
C ASP A 65 22.45 7.19 2.45
N GLU A 66 22.47 5.86 2.53
CA GLU A 66 22.79 4.99 1.40
C GLU A 66 21.56 4.67 0.53
N ALA A 67 20.35 4.96 1.03
CA ALA A 67 19.11 4.67 0.32
C ALA A 67 19.07 5.31 -1.06
N PHE A 68 18.82 4.49 -2.10
CA PHE A 68 18.89 4.83 -3.53
C PHE A 68 20.29 5.20 -4.05
N ARG A 69 21.23 5.55 -3.18
CA ARG A 69 22.61 5.84 -3.57
C ARG A 69 23.39 4.58 -3.92
N LYS A 70 23.11 3.50 -3.20
CA LYS A 70 23.70 2.17 -3.42
C LYS A 70 22.63 1.17 -3.85
N ASP A 71 23.07 0.12 -4.53
CA ASP A 71 22.24 -1.06 -4.71
C ASP A 71 21.87 -1.66 -3.34
N ILE A 72 20.68 -2.20 -3.22
CA ILE A 72 20.22 -2.81 -1.96
C ILE A 72 21.10 -3.96 -1.50
N VAL A 73 21.81 -4.63 -2.44
CA VAL A 73 22.77 -5.70 -2.13
C VAL A 73 24.05 -5.20 -1.49
N ASP A 74 24.34 -3.90 -1.61
CA ASP A 74 25.57 -3.23 -1.15
C ASP A 74 25.32 -2.28 0.03
N LEU A 75 24.11 -2.22 0.56
CA LEU A 75 23.82 -1.46 1.78
C LEU A 75 24.66 -2.00 2.94
N THR A 76 25.23 -1.11 3.71
CA THR A 76 26.06 -1.46 4.85
C THR A 76 25.29 -2.29 5.87
N ASP A 77 25.80 -3.50 6.14
CA ASP A 77 25.23 -4.48 7.07
C ASP A 77 26.22 -4.75 8.22
N THR A 78 26.03 -4.10 9.35
CA THR A 78 26.93 -4.19 10.51
C THR A 78 26.17 -4.06 11.82
N VAL A 79 26.89 -4.16 12.91
CA VAL A 79 26.37 -3.88 14.26
C VAL A 79 26.40 -2.38 14.52
N CYS A 80 25.40 -1.89 15.22
CA CYS A 80 25.38 -0.54 15.77
C CYS A 80 24.78 -0.53 17.18
N TRP A 81 25.08 0.50 17.92
CA TRP A 81 24.59 0.73 19.26
C TRP A 81 23.84 2.07 19.33
N TYR A 82 22.70 2.03 20.05
CA TYR A 82 21.96 3.21 20.44
C TYR A 82 21.94 3.28 21.96
N ARG A 83 22.22 4.45 22.52
CA ARG A 83 22.16 4.69 23.97
C ARG A 83 21.35 5.94 24.26
N LYS A 84 20.65 5.91 25.40
CA LYS A 84 19.91 7.08 25.89
C LYS A 84 19.91 7.08 27.41
N THR A 85 20.14 8.26 27.97
CA THR A 85 19.90 8.54 29.38
C THR A 85 18.52 9.19 29.54
N PHE A 86 17.76 8.79 30.54
CA PHE A 86 16.42 9.32 30.80
C PHE A 86 16.12 9.31 32.30
N THR A 87 15.19 10.16 32.74
CA THR A 87 14.89 10.36 34.15
C THR A 87 13.50 9.85 34.50
N LEU A 88 13.38 9.09 35.60
CA LEU A 88 12.12 8.64 36.17
C LEU A 88 11.90 9.22 37.58
N SER A 89 10.65 9.63 37.83
CA SER A 89 10.25 10.13 39.16
C SER A 89 10.01 8.98 40.14
N GLU A 90 9.86 9.33 41.44
CA GLU A 90 9.44 8.37 42.45
C GLU A 90 8.10 7.69 42.11
N LYS A 91 7.16 8.44 41.57
CA LYS A 91 5.84 7.94 41.17
C LYS A 91 5.96 6.91 40.04
N ASP A 92 6.82 7.17 39.05
CA ASP A 92 7.00 6.29 37.89
C ASP A 92 7.55 4.91 38.26
N VAL A 93 8.53 4.87 39.16
CA VAL A 93 9.15 3.61 39.59
C VAL A 93 8.29 2.79 40.56
N GLN A 94 7.23 3.37 41.10
CA GLN A 94 6.23 2.63 41.90
C GLN A 94 5.23 1.88 41.05
N GLY A 95 5.04 2.31 39.80
CA GLY A 95 4.17 1.68 38.82
C GLY A 95 4.86 0.60 38.00
N LYS A 96 4.47 0.50 36.73
CA LYS A 96 5.08 -0.35 35.71
C LYS A 96 5.66 0.53 34.63
N VAL A 97 6.79 0.13 34.08
CA VAL A 97 7.47 0.82 32.98
C VAL A 97 7.74 -0.18 31.86
N PHE A 98 7.28 0.11 30.66
CA PHE A 98 7.52 -0.70 29.48
C PHE A 98 8.15 0.14 28.39
N VAL A 99 9.05 -0.47 27.59
CA VAL A 99 9.51 0.09 26.34
C VAL A 99 8.88 -0.66 25.17
N GLU A 100 8.43 0.08 24.17
CA GLU A 100 7.92 -0.44 22.90
C GLU A 100 8.77 0.10 21.78
N PHE A 101 9.31 -0.79 20.94
CA PHE A 101 9.96 -0.48 19.68
C PHE A 101 9.02 -0.86 18.54
N GLU A 102 8.68 0.05 17.65
CA GLU A 102 7.87 -0.28 16.46
C GLU A 102 8.62 -1.15 15.45
N GLY A 103 9.89 -1.42 15.71
CA GLY A 103 10.76 -2.36 15.05
C GLY A 103 12.21 -1.91 15.06
N ALA A 104 13.10 -2.88 14.99
CA ALA A 104 14.53 -2.67 14.84
C ALA A 104 15.10 -3.71 13.86
N ARG A 105 16.15 -3.35 13.16
CA ARG A 105 16.71 -4.26 12.15
C ARG A 105 18.15 -4.63 12.45
N GLN A 106 18.51 -5.96 12.41
CA GLN A 106 17.54 -7.04 12.33
C GLN A 106 17.31 -7.69 13.68
N GLY A 107 18.33 -7.93 14.44
CA GLY A 107 18.27 -8.40 15.80
C GLY A 107 18.56 -7.25 16.77
N ALA A 108 17.84 -7.15 17.86
CA ALA A 108 18.03 -6.14 18.87
C ALA A 108 18.16 -6.74 20.27
N ASP A 109 19.27 -6.47 20.95
CA ASP A 109 19.47 -6.74 22.36
C ASP A 109 19.29 -5.43 23.14
N VAL A 110 18.55 -5.47 24.26
CA VAL A 110 18.24 -4.30 25.08
C VAL A 110 18.76 -4.46 26.49
N TRP A 111 19.49 -3.46 26.98
CA TRP A 111 19.94 -3.36 28.37
C TRP A 111 19.38 -2.09 29.02
N VAL A 112 19.08 -2.22 30.30
CA VAL A 112 18.71 -1.09 31.15
C VAL A 112 19.58 -1.10 32.40
N ASN A 113 20.27 0.01 32.67
CA ASN A 113 21.19 0.12 33.78
C ASN A 113 22.23 -1.02 33.87
N GLY A 114 22.75 -1.43 32.71
CA GLY A 114 23.74 -2.49 32.55
C GLY A 114 23.21 -3.92 32.65
N GLN A 115 21.89 -4.10 32.87
CA GLN A 115 21.25 -5.41 32.95
C GLN A 115 20.47 -5.68 31.64
N ARG A 116 20.60 -6.89 31.10
CA ARG A 116 19.90 -7.28 29.86
C ARG A 116 18.40 -7.47 30.12
N ALA A 117 17.58 -6.61 29.55
CA ALA A 117 16.13 -6.68 29.65
C ALA A 117 15.52 -7.73 28.69
N GLY A 118 16.11 -7.89 27.50
CA GLY A 118 15.63 -8.88 26.54
C GLY A 118 16.24 -8.71 25.17
N PHE A 119 15.75 -9.49 24.20
CA PHE A 119 16.14 -9.36 22.79
C PHE A 119 14.94 -9.63 21.87
N SER A 120 15.03 -9.13 20.67
CA SER A 120 14.12 -9.45 19.56
C SER A 120 14.94 -9.83 18.33
N ASP A 121 14.56 -10.92 17.67
CA ASP A 121 15.17 -11.38 16.44
C ASP A 121 14.23 -11.25 15.22
N ASN A 122 13.14 -10.53 15.44
CA ASN A 122 12.16 -10.21 14.41
C ASN A 122 12.47 -8.82 13.82
N GLY A 123 13.01 -8.77 12.63
CA GLY A 123 13.43 -7.53 11.97
C GLY A 123 12.31 -6.65 11.40
N VAL A 124 11.03 -6.99 11.56
CA VAL A 124 9.91 -6.29 10.89
C VAL A 124 8.79 -5.86 11.83
N MET A 125 8.52 -6.61 12.90
CA MET A 125 7.43 -6.33 13.84
C MET A 125 7.85 -5.47 15.03
N ALA A 126 6.86 -4.85 15.66
CA ALA A 126 7.00 -4.23 16.96
C ALA A 126 7.33 -5.27 18.04
N PHE A 127 8.11 -4.85 19.02
CA PHE A 127 8.47 -5.63 20.19
C PHE A 127 8.66 -4.72 21.41
N GLY A 128 8.67 -5.28 22.60
CA GLY A 128 8.90 -4.49 23.82
C GLY A 128 9.14 -5.33 25.06
N PHE A 129 9.57 -4.66 26.11
CA PHE A 129 9.98 -5.30 27.36
C PHE A 129 9.42 -4.56 28.57
N ASP A 130 9.17 -5.31 29.64
CA ASP A 130 8.93 -4.77 30.98
C ASP A 130 10.28 -4.34 31.57
N LEU A 131 10.44 -3.05 31.78
CA LEU A 131 11.64 -2.45 32.33
C LEU A 131 11.58 -2.34 33.86
N THR A 132 10.43 -2.57 34.48
CA THR A 132 10.20 -2.39 35.95
C THR A 132 11.28 -3.02 36.81
N PRO A 133 11.80 -4.24 36.50
CA PRO A 133 12.86 -4.85 37.35
C PRO A 133 14.22 -4.17 37.27
N TYR A 134 14.43 -3.32 36.25
CA TYR A 134 15.77 -2.78 35.92
C TYR A 134 15.90 -1.29 36.19
N ILE A 135 14.78 -0.57 36.40
CA ILE A 135 14.75 0.88 36.57
C ILE A 135 14.97 1.32 38.02
N LYS A 136 15.37 2.58 38.17
CA LYS A 136 15.49 3.25 39.47
C LYS A 136 14.98 4.69 39.39
N LYS A 137 14.66 5.28 40.54
CA LYS A 137 14.40 6.72 40.64
C LYS A 137 15.62 7.53 40.18
N GLY A 138 15.38 8.62 39.46
CA GLY A 138 16.42 9.47 38.90
C GLY A 138 16.90 8.94 37.54
N GLU A 139 18.16 9.09 37.30
CA GLU A 139 18.78 8.79 35.99
C GLU A 139 18.87 7.29 35.72
N ASN A 140 18.45 6.88 34.55
CA ASN A 140 18.51 5.52 34.00
C ASN A 140 19.17 5.57 32.61
N VAL A 141 19.82 4.49 32.24
CA VAL A 141 20.44 4.33 30.91
C VAL A 141 19.84 3.14 30.20
N ILE A 142 19.34 3.33 29.01
CA ILE A 142 18.97 2.27 28.09
C ILE A 142 20.01 2.16 26.97
N ALA A 143 20.43 0.94 26.65
CA ALA A 143 21.34 0.65 25.56
C ALA A 143 20.75 -0.44 24.67
N VAL A 144 20.82 -0.25 23.36
CA VAL A 144 20.28 -1.17 22.35
C VAL A 144 21.37 -1.50 21.36
N ARG A 145 21.73 -2.78 21.26
CA ARG A 145 22.64 -3.32 20.26
C ARG A 145 21.83 -3.87 19.12
N CYS A 146 21.95 -3.30 17.93
CA CYS A 146 21.30 -3.79 16.73
C CYS A 146 22.32 -4.51 15.86
N ASP A 147 22.09 -5.79 15.57
CA ASP A 147 22.86 -6.55 14.60
C ASP A 147 22.09 -6.57 13.28
N ASN A 148 22.56 -5.79 12.30
CA ASN A 148 21.93 -5.64 11.00
C ASN A 148 22.53 -6.55 9.91
N SER A 149 23.38 -7.51 10.27
CA SER A 149 24.00 -8.38 9.29
C SER A 149 22.99 -9.30 8.59
N TRP A 150 23.16 -9.48 7.28
CA TRP A 150 22.30 -10.36 6.48
C TRP A 150 22.31 -11.81 6.98
N THR A 151 23.39 -12.24 7.62
CA THR A 151 23.55 -13.59 8.15
C THR A 151 23.09 -13.73 9.61
N TYR A 152 22.52 -12.72 10.21
CA TYR A 152 22.11 -12.75 11.62
C TYR A 152 21.25 -13.98 11.95
N ARG A 153 20.19 -14.21 11.17
CA ARG A 153 19.28 -15.35 11.39
C ARG A 153 19.92 -16.70 11.10
N ASP A 154 20.77 -16.78 10.07
CA ASP A 154 21.49 -18.01 9.76
C ASP A 154 22.40 -18.42 10.94
N ARG A 155 23.01 -17.45 11.62
CA ARG A 155 23.86 -17.68 12.79
C ARG A 155 23.06 -18.03 14.06
N THR A 156 21.90 -17.42 14.25
CA THR A 156 21.12 -17.57 15.49
C THR A 156 20.15 -18.72 15.46
N LEU A 157 19.48 -18.97 14.33
CA LEU A 157 18.42 -19.98 14.19
C LEU A 157 18.65 -20.98 13.06
N ASN A 158 19.77 -20.89 12.35
CA ASN A 158 20.04 -21.69 11.15
C ASN A 158 18.87 -21.65 10.15
N SER A 159 18.28 -20.47 9.98
CA SER A 159 17.11 -20.26 9.15
C SER A 159 17.16 -18.87 8.50
N ARG A 160 16.78 -18.80 7.22
CA ARG A 160 16.67 -17.53 6.48
C ARG A 160 15.24 -17.04 6.48
N TYR A 161 15.11 -15.71 6.46
CA TYR A 161 13.84 -15.05 6.23
C TYR A 161 13.90 -14.19 4.97
N GLN A 162 12.76 -13.87 4.39
CA GLN A 162 12.71 -13.06 3.18
C GLN A 162 13.27 -11.66 3.38
N TRP A 163 13.07 -11.05 4.55
CA TRP A 163 13.68 -9.74 4.84
C TRP A 163 15.19 -9.78 4.98
N ASN A 164 15.80 -10.97 4.97
CA ASN A 164 17.23 -11.17 4.82
C ASN A 164 17.64 -11.41 3.37
N ASP A 165 16.72 -11.41 2.41
CA ASP A 165 17.07 -11.55 1.00
C ASP A 165 17.49 -10.19 0.43
N LYS A 166 18.78 -10.10 0.10
CA LYS A 166 19.38 -8.88 -0.48
C LYS A 166 18.75 -8.41 -1.79
N ASN A 167 18.05 -9.28 -2.51
CA ASN A 167 17.45 -8.91 -3.80
C ASN A 167 16.06 -8.25 -3.66
N PHE A 168 15.41 -8.42 -2.51
CA PHE A 168 14.01 -8.02 -2.35
C PHE A 168 13.77 -6.91 -1.34
N ASN A 169 14.56 -6.83 -0.28
CA ASN A 169 14.31 -5.91 0.82
C ASN A 169 15.53 -5.03 1.10
N ALA A 170 15.33 -3.73 1.11
CA ALA A 170 16.34 -2.80 1.58
C ALA A 170 16.55 -2.97 3.10
N ASN A 171 17.80 -3.17 3.49
CA ASN A 171 18.17 -3.42 4.88
C ASN A 171 18.56 -2.13 5.61
N TYR A 172 17.58 -1.26 5.86
CA TYR A 172 17.77 -0.05 6.64
C TYR A 172 17.87 -0.41 8.13
N GLY A 173 19.08 -0.33 8.69
CA GLY A 173 19.44 -0.94 9.96
C GLY A 173 19.32 -0.04 11.17
N GLY A 174 19.25 -0.70 12.34
CA GLY A 174 19.16 -0.04 13.63
C GLY A 174 17.74 0.33 14.05
N LEU A 175 17.59 1.40 14.83
CA LEU A 175 16.29 1.93 15.28
C LEU A 175 15.69 2.86 14.20
N SER A 176 15.29 2.26 13.11
CA SER A 176 14.73 2.96 11.94
C SER A 176 13.24 3.32 12.08
N LYS A 177 12.63 3.02 13.22
CA LYS A 177 11.22 3.25 13.57
C LYS A 177 11.08 3.90 14.93
N ASN A 178 9.86 4.29 15.33
CA ASN A 178 9.61 4.96 16.59
C ASN A 178 9.85 4.06 17.80
N VAL A 179 10.14 4.70 18.93
CA VAL A 179 10.25 4.06 20.26
C VAL A 179 9.34 4.81 21.24
N TRP A 180 8.63 4.04 22.06
CA TRP A 180 7.70 4.56 23.06
C TRP A 180 8.07 4.06 24.44
N LEU A 181 7.88 4.91 25.46
CA LEU A 181 7.94 4.52 26.85
C LEU A 181 6.54 4.59 27.44
N HIS A 182 6.12 3.51 28.09
CA HIS A 182 4.81 3.43 28.75
C HIS A 182 4.99 3.41 30.26
N LEU A 183 4.27 4.29 30.94
CA LEU A 183 4.18 4.35 32.39
C LEU A 183 2.75 4.00 32.79
N THR A 184 2.55 3.07 33.71
CA THR A 184 1.21 2.68 34.21
C THR A 184 1.22 2.43 35.70
N GLY A 185 0.03 2.38 36.30
CA GLY A 185 -0.16 1.78 37.64
C GLY A 185 0.12 0.26 37.60
N ARG A 186 -0.03 -0.40 38.73
CA ARG A 186 0.11 -1.88 38.85
C ARG A 186 -1.17 -2.64 38.51
N LEU A 187 -2.32 -1.99 38.52
CA LEU A 187 -3.55 -2.43 37.86
C LEU A 187 -3.64 -1.69 36.52
N TYR A 188 -3.51 -2.39 35.40
CA TYR A 188 -3.38 -1.75 34.10
C TYR A 188 -3.95 -2.62 32.98
N GLN A 189 -4.35 -1.97 31.90
CA GLN A 189 -4.65 -2.59 30.60
C GLN A 189 -3.32 -2.90 29.89
N THR A 190 -3.15 -4.12 29.38
CA THR A 190 -1.87 -4.59 28.84
C THR A 190 -1.54 -3.95 27.49
N LEU A 191 -0.32 -4.18 26.99
CA LEU A 191 0.13 -3.73 25.67
C LEU A 191 -0.04 -4.85 24.63
N PRO A 192 -0.30 -4.54 23.35
CA PRO A 192 -0.50 -5.54 22.30
C PRO A 192 0.84 -6.10 21.76
N LEU A 193 1.72 -6.60 22.64
CA LEU A 193 3.07 -7.10 22.31
C LEU A 193 3.20 -8.59 22.64
N TYR A 194 2.46 -9.40 21.87
CA TYR A 194 2.21 -10.80 22.21
C TYR A 194 3.48 -11.64 22.35
N SER A 195 4.39 -11.60 21.36
CA SER A 195 5.58 -12.45 21.38
C SER A 195 6.54 -12.16 22.55
N ASN A 196 6.54 -10.94 23.09
CA ASN A 196 7.47 -10.52 24.15
C ASN A 196 6.85 -10.48 25.54
N LEU A 197 5.59 -10.01 25.64
CA LEU A 197 4.89 -9.83 26.91
C LEU A 197 3.79 -10.87 27.16
N GLY A 198 3.40 -11.64 26.14
CA GLY A 198 2.31 -12.59 26.21
C GLY A 198 0.94 -11.91 26.30
N THR A 199 0.81 -10.64 25.85
CA THR A 199 -0.37 -9.80 26.08
C THR A 199 -1.00 -9.30 24.80
N THR A 200 -2.32 -9.07 24.81
CA THR A 200 -3.14 -8.75 23.64
C THR A 200 -3.64 -7.30 23.60
N GLY A 201 -3.52 -6.56 24.70
CA GLY A 201 -3.95 -5.17 24.76
C GLY A 201 -5.46 -4.96 24.64
N THR A 202 -5.84 -3.80 24.11
CA THR A 202 -7.22 -3.42 23.84
C THR A 202 -7.65 -3.80 22.43
N TYR A 203 -8.88 -4.28 22.27
CA TYR A 203 -9.53 -4.57 20.99
C TYR A 203 -10.85 -3.82 20.90
N VAL A 204 -10.98 -2.96 19.89
CA VAL A 204 -12.16 -2.17 19.60
C VAL A 204 -12.70 -2.56 18.24
N TYR A 205 -13.98 -2.91 18.17
CA TYR A 205 -14.65 -3.30 16.92
C TYR A 205 -16.12 -2.93 16.96
N ALA A 206 -16.81 -3.08 15.84
CA ALA A 206 -18.24 -2.87 15.74
C ALA A 206 -18.93 -4.03 15.03
N THR A 207 -20.18 -4.30 15.46
CA THR A 207 -21.06 -5.32 14.87
C THR A 207 -22.44 -4.73 14.58
N ASP A 208 -23.33 -5.54 14.03
CA ASP A 208 -24.76 -5.19 13.82
C ASP A 208 -24.93 -3.85 13.09
N PHE A 209 -24.14 -3.66 12.05
CA PHE A 209 -24.16 -2.44 11.24
C PHE A 209 -25.51 -2.25 10.52
N ASP A 210 -26.12 -1.11 10.70
CA ASP A 210 -27.15 -0.53 9.85
C ASP A 210 -26.52 0.65 9.12
N VAL A 211 -25.88 0.38 7.97
CA VAL A 211 -25.14 1.37 7.20
C VAL A 211 -26.04 2.51 6.73
N ALA A 212 -27.26 2.21 6.31
CA ALA A 212 -28.20 3.19 5.82
C ALA A 212 -28.64 4.21 6.90
N ASN A 213 -28.66 3.80 8.16
CA ASN A 213 -29.04 4.64 9.29
C ASN A 213 -27.84 5.07 10.16
N HIS A 214 -26.61 4.82 9.70
CA HIS A 214 -25.38 5.18 10.41
C HIS A 214 -25.31 4.65 11.86
N LYS A 215 -25.63 3.35 12.03
CA LYS A 215 -25.69 2.69 13.34
C LYS A 215 -24.81 1.44 13.38
N ALA A 216 -24.26 1.18 14.57
CA ALA A 216 -23.60 -0.08 14.87
C ALA A 216 -23.56 -0.31 16.39
N VAL A 217 -23.27 -1.53 16.80
CA VAL A 217 -22.91 -1.84 18.19
C VAL A 217 -21.40 -1.74 18.32
N ILE A 218 -20.92 -0.80 19.11
CA ILE A 218 -19.50 -0.63 19.41
C ILE A 218 -19.15 -1.52 20.60
N HIS A 219 -18.06 -2.30 20.45
CA HIS A 219 -17.48 -3.16 21.45
C HIS A 219 -16.09 -2.66 21.79
N ALA A 220 -15.74 -2.71 23.07
CA ALA A 220 -14.38 -2.52 23.54
C ALA A 220 -14.04 -3.62 24.54
N GLU A 221 -12.93 -4.30 24.29
CA GLU A 221 -12.37 -5.34 25.16
C GLU A 221 -10.96 -4.95 25.55
N SER A 222 -10.59 -5.13 26.81
CA SER A 222 -9.22 -4.91 27.27
C SER A 222 -8.75 -6.07 28.14
N GLU A 223 -7.55 -6.53 27.85
CA GLU A 223 -6.86 -7.44 28.74
C GLU A 223 -6.26 -6.63 29.89
N VAL A 224 -6.75 -6.89 31.14
CA VAL A 224 -6.36 -6.19 32.36
C VAL A 224 -5.55 -7.11 33.24
N ARG A 225 -4.47 -6.60 33.81
CA ARG A 225 -3.58 -7.32 34.70
C ARG A 225 -3.43 -6.58 36.03
N ASN A 226 -3.52 -7.32 37.12
CA ASN A 226 -3.21 -6.83 38.46
C ASN A 226 -1.83 -7.34 38.90
N GLU A 227 -0.83 -6.48 38.91
CA GLU A 227 0.51 -6.77 39.43
C GLU A 227 0.79 -6.03 40.74
N ASP A 228 -0.29 -5.59 41.43
CA ASP A 228 -0.19 -5.07 42.79
C ASP A 228 -0.16 -6.20 43.81
N THR A 229 0.15 -5.86 45.04
CA THR A 229 0.17 -6.78 46.19
C THR A 229 -1.20 -7.00 46.81
N ILE A 230 -2.22 -6.23 46.36
CA ILE A 230 -3.61 -6.30 46.86
C ILE A 230 -4.59 -6.58 45.73
N GLY A 231 -5.76 -7.10 46.06
CA GLY A 231 -6.86 -7.24 45.13
C GLY A 231 -7.52 -5.88 44.81
N HIS A 232 -7.88 -5.66 43.59
CA HIS A 232 -8.59 -4.45 43.13
C HIS A 232 -9.96 -4.79 42.52
N THR A 233 -10.97 -4.05 42.97
CA THR A 233 -12.30 -4.07 42.34
C THR A 233 -12.49 -2.82 41.51
N PHE A 234 -12.77 -2.98 40.24
CA PHE A 234 -12.90 -1.86 39.29
C PHE A 234 -14.07 -2.04 38.35
N THR A 235 -14.56 -0.93 37.79
CA THR A 235 -15.51 -0.91 36.69
C THR A 235 -14.78 -0.53 35.40
N TYR A 236 -15.00 -1.30 34.34
CA TYR A 236 -14.47 -0.99 33.03
C TYR A 236 -15.36 0.04 32.34
N THR A 237 -14.81 1.16 31.88
CA THR A 237 -15.56 2.26 31.27
C THR A 237 -15.05 2.54 29.87
N VAL A 238 -15.95 2.98 28.98
CA VAL A 238 -15.63 3.32 27.58
C VAL A 238 -16.24 4.68 27.23
N ARG A 239 -15.44 5.54 26.61
CA ARG A 239 -15.87 6.78 25.98
C ARG A 239 -15.47 6.76 24.52
N VAL A 240 -16.39 7.12 23.63
CA VAL A 240 -16.13 7.28 22.21
C VAL A 240 -16.21 8.76 21.87
N LEU A 241 -15.12 9.30 21.32
CA LEU A 241 -14.99 10.69 20.90
C LEU A 241 -14.90 10.76 19.38
N ASP A 242 -15.57 11.74 18.78
CA ASP A 242 -15.50 12.02 17.36
C ASP A 242 -14.18 12.70 16.96
N ALA A 243 -14.02 13.03 15.67
CA ALA A 243 -12.84 13.70 15.14
C ALA A 243 -12.59 15.10 15.74
N ASP A 244 -13.63 15.72 16.33
CA ASP A 244 -13.57 17.02 17.01
C ASP A 244 -13.40 16.87 18.54
N ASN A 245 -13.14 15.66 19.05
CA ASN A 245 -13.06 15.29 20.46
C ASN A 245 -14.37 15.48 21.25
N ARG A 246 -15.54 15.47 20.57
CA ARG A 246 -16.84 15.46 21.25
C ARG A 246 -17.23 14.04 21.60
N GLU A 247 -17.78 13.85 22.79
CA GLU A 247 -18.28 12.56 23.23
C GLU A 247 -19.56 12.17 22.47
N VAL A 248 -19.48 11.06 21.71
CA VAL A 248 -20.63 10.50 20.97
C VAL A 248 -21.27 9.31 21.68
N ALA A 249 -20.52 8.63 22.54
CA ALA A 249 -21.04 7.55 23.39
C ALA A 249 -20.23 7.39 24.66
N ARG A 250 -20.92 6.94 25.73
CA ARG A 250 -20.31 6.54 27.00
C ARG A 250 -21.05 5.33 27.55
N PHE A 251 -20.32 4.28 27.87
CA PHE A 251 -20.88 3.05 28.42
C PHE A 251 -19.87 2.35 29.33
N GLN A 252 -20.30 1.30 29.99
CA GLN A 252 -19.45 0.56 30.92
C GLN A 252 -19.79 -0.93 30.90
N GLY A 253 -18.82 -1.74 31.30
CA GLY A 253 -18.95 -3.18 31.53
C GLY A 253 -19.31 -3.51 32.98
N GLU A 254 -19.16 -4.77 33.31
CA GLU A 254 -19.36 -5.26 34.69
C GLU A 254 -18.22 -4.78 35.61
N THR A 255 -18.56 -4.68 36.89
CA THR A 255 -17.55 -4.49 37.96
C THR A 255 -16.85 -5.82 38.24
N VAL A 256 -15.55 -5.83 38.20
CA VAL A 256 -14.68 -7.01 38.26
C VAL A 256 -13.68 -6.86 39.42
N THR A 257 -13.40 -7.93 40.12
CA THR A 257 -12.30 -8.00 41.09
C THR A 257 -11.18 -8.89 40.55
N LEU A 258 -9.95 -8.37 40.54
CA LEU A 258 -8.74 -9.13 40.24
C LEU A 258 -7.86 -9.23 41.48
N GLN A 259 -7.44 -10.45 41.82
CA GLN A 259 -6.48 -10.70 42.86
C GLN A 259 -5.05 -10.41 42.36
N PRO A 260 -4.05 -10.30 43.25
CA PRO A 260 -2.63 -10.17 42.85
C PRO A 260 -2.19 -11.25 41.87
N GLY A 261 -1.61 -10.84 40.75
CA GLY A 261 -1.12 -11.73 39.70
C GLY A 261 -2.19 -12.17 38.69
N GLU A 262 -3.48 -11.86 38.91
CA GLU A 262 -4.54 -12.23 37.97
C GLU A 262 -4.56 -11.34 36.72
N MET A 263 -4.95 -11.97 35.61
CA MET A 263 -5.16 -11.33 34.32
C MET A 263 -6.53 -11.75 33.74
N ARG A 264 -7.29 -10.80 33.21
CA ARG A 264 -8.61 -11.08 32.66
C ARG A 264 -8.94 -10.11 31.52
N VAL A 265 -9.63 -10.61 30.50
CA VAL A 265 -10.27 -9.76 29.49
C VAL A 265 -11.60 -9.24 30.04
N VAL A 266 -11.77 -7.92 30.03
CA VAL A 266 -13.00 -7.22 30.39
C VAL A 266 -13.59 -6.57 29.16
N SER A 267 -14.90 -6.44 29.11
CA SER A 267 -15.60 -5.94 27.93
C SER A 267 -16.76 -5.00 28.25
N ALA A 268 -17.09 -4.15 27.30
CA ALA A 268 -18.29 -3.33 27.31
C ALA A 268 -18.76 -3.12 25.87
N GLN A 269 -20.08 -2.94 25.69
CA GLN A 269 -20.67 -2.68 24.39
C GLN A 269 -21.88 -1.77 24.46
N GLN A 270 -22.13 -1.02 23.39
CA GLN A 270 -23.33 -0.19 23.27
C GLN A 270 -23.68 0.04 21.79
N ALA A 271 -24.99 0.04 21.48
CA ALA A 271 -25.49 0.53 20.20
C ALA A 271 -25.33 2.06 20.14
N VAL A 272 -24.77 2.53 19.03
CA VAL A 272 -24.48 3.94 18.80
C VAL A 272 -25.06 4.37 17.44
N ASP A 273 -25.76 5.51 17.45
CA ASP A 273 -26.35 6.12 16.25
C ASP A 273 -25.49 7.29 15.76
N GLY A 274 -25.66 7.66 14.48
CA GLY A 274 -25.00 8.82 13.90
C GLY A 274 -23.50 8.64 13.65
N LEU A 275 -23.06 7.40 13.45
CA LEU A 275 -21.67 7.08 13.18
C LEU A 275 -21.26 7.51 11.77
N HIS A 276 -20.10 8.14 11.64
CA HIS A 276 -19.39 8.26 10.39
C HIS A 276 -18.64 6.96 10.12
N LEU A 277 -18.90 6.35 8.98
CA LEU A 277 -18.27 5.07 8.62
C LEU A 277 -17.00 5.30 7.81
N TRP A 278 -15.91 4.75 8.31
CA TRP A 278 -14.63 4.76 7.59
C TRP A 278 -14.77 4.12 6.22
N SER A 279 -14.24 4.76 5.18
CA SER A 279 -14.28 4.22 3.82
C SER A 279 -13.11 4.72 2.98
N TRP A 280 -13.03 4.30 1.73
CA TRP A 280 -12.04 4.77 0.78
C TRP A 280 -12.12 6.30 0.59
N GLY A 281 -10.96 6.97 0.74
CA GLY A 281 -10.83 8.43 0.65
C GLY A 281 -11.57 9.20 1.75
N TYR A 282 -12.12 8.49 2.74
CA TYR A 282 -12.82 9.05 3.89
C TYR A 282 -12.29 8.40 5.18
N GLY A 283 -11.12 8.87 5.61
CA GLY A 283 -10.38 8.32 6.75
C GLY A 283 -10.93 8.76 8.11
N TYR A 284 -12.23 8.74 8.31
CA TYR A 284 -12.85 9.21 9.57
C TYR A 284 -12.49 8.31 10.74
N LEU A 285 -11.90 8.89 11.77
CA LEU A 285 -11.41 8.16 12.94
C LEU A 285 -12.04 8.70 14.23
N TYR A 286 -12.38 7.76 15.10
CA TYR A 286 -12.78 8.00 16.48
C TYR A 286 -11.62 7.78 17.44
N THR A 287 -11.68 8.44 18.56
CA THR A 287 -10.85 8.16 19.73
C THR A 287 -11.68 7.41 20.75
N VAL A 288 -11.31 6.16 21.03
CA VAL A 288 -11.97 5.33 22.03
C VAL A 288 -11.08 5.29 23.28
N GLU A 289 -11.54 5.88 24.34
CA GLU A 289 -10.90 5.85 25.66
C GLU A 289 -11.50 4.72 26.49
N THR A 290 -10.66 3.82 26.95
CA THR A 290 -11.06 2.75 27.90
C THR A 290 -10.43 3.01 29.24
N GLY A 291 -11.21 2.89 30.32
CA GLY A 291 -10.79 3.25 31.66
C GLY A 291 -11.05 2.15 32.71
N LEU A 292 -10.17 2.05 33.67
CA LEU A 292 -10.37 1.25 34.89
C LEU A 292 -10.71 2.21 36.05
N VAL A 293 -11.91 2.12 36.60
CA VAL A 293 -12.41 3.00 37.66
C VAL A 293 -12.47 2.22 38.97
N VAL A 294 -11.68 2.64 39.96
CA VAL A 294 -11.65 2.09 41.34
C VAL A 294 -12.15 3.19 42.27
N ASP A 295 -13.15 2.89 43.08
CA ASP A 295 -13.73 3.83 44.08
C ASP A 295 -14.11 5.21 43.50
N GLY A 296 -14.51 5.24 42.22
CA GLY A 296 -14.89 6.44 41.46
C GLY A 296 -13.76 7.21 40.80
N GLU A 297 -12.52 6.80 40.99
CA GLU A 297 -11.33 7.40 40.35
C GLU A 297 -10.83 6.52 39.20
N THR A 298 -10.45 7.13 38.07
CA THR A 298 -9.84 6.42 36.94
C THR A 298 -8.36 6.16 37.22
N VAL A 299 -8.00 4.89 37.47
CA VAL A 299 -6.63 4.48 37.79
C VAL A 299 -5.79 4.10 36.59
N ASP A 300 -6.44 3.75 35.47
CA ASP A 300 -5.77 3.49 34.19
C ASP A 300 -6.69 3.91 33.04
N ARG A 301 -6.14 4.61 32.06
CA ARG A 301 -6.86 5.04 30.86
C ARG A 301 -6.04 4.72 29.62
N ASN A 302 -6.57 3.89 28.75
CA ASN A 302 -5.97 3.62 27.44
C ASN A 302 -6.75 4.32 26.32
N THR A 303 -6.03 4.79 25.30
CA THR A 303 -6.61 5.49 24.16
C THR A 303 -6.34 4.70 22.88
N THR A 304 -7.40 4.36 22.16
CA THR A 304 -7.33 3.67 20.86
C THR A 304 -7.93 4.54 19.78
N ARG A 305 -7.18 4.86 18.74
CA ARG A 305 -7.69 5.55 17.57
C ARG A 305 -8.13 4.51 16.55
N THR A 306 -9.38 4.56 16.11
CA THR A 306 -9.97 3.56 15.20
C THR A 306 -11.09 4.18 14.35
N GLY A 307 -11.50 3.47 13.30
CA GLY A 307 -12.69 3.80 12.51
C GLY A 307 -13.61 2.58 12.42
N PHE A 308 -14.89 2.81 12.24
CA PHE A 308 -15.88 1.76 12.14
C PHE A 308 -16.32 1.60 10.69
N ARG A 309 -16.34 0.36 10.20
CA ARG A 309 -16.76 -0.01 8.85
C ARG A 309 -17.32 -1.42 8.81
N LYS A 310 -18.23 -1.66 7.88
CA LYS A 310 -18.74 -3.00 7.56
C LYS A 310 -18.00 -3.53 6.34
N THR A 311 -17.48 -4.76 6.40
CA THR A 311 -16.90 -5.46 5.26
C THR A 311 -17.45 -6.87 5.15
N GLU A 312 -17.64 -7.32 3.91
CA GLU A 312 -18.04 -8.69 3.60
C GLU A 312 -17.26 -9.16 2.36
N PHE A 313 -16.93 -10.45 2.32
CA PHE A 313 -16.21 -11.09 1.21
C PHE A 313 -17.05 -12.27 0.74
N ARG A 314 -17.90 -12.03 -0.24
CA ARG A 314 -18.89 -13.02 -0.70
C ARG A 314 -19.24 -12.80 -2.16
N ASP A 315 -19.73 -13.85 -2.80
CA ASP A 315 -20.19 -13.84 -4.20
C ASP A 315 -19.11 -13.31 -5.16
N GLY A 316 -17.84 -13.69 -4.90
CA GLY A 316 -16.68 -13.19 -5.67
C GLY A 316 -16.36 -11.71 -5.51
N LYS A 317 -16.99 -11.01 -4.57
CA LYS A 317 -16.92 -9.55 -4.42
C LYS A 317 -16.44 -9.13 -3.03
N ILE A 318 -15.87 -7.94 -2.99
CA ILE A 318 -15.51 -7.22 -1.77
C ILE A 318 -16.60 -6.17 -1.52
N TRP A 319 -17.17 -6.17 -0.34
CA TRP A 319 -18.17 -5.20 0.08
C TRP A 319 -17.61 -4.32 1.20
N LEU A 320 -17.71 -3.01 1.02
CA LEU A 320 -17.36 -2.02 2.02
C LEU A 320 -18.57 -1.10 2.24
N ASN A 321 -19.10 -1.10 3.47
CA ASN A 321 -20.31 -0.34 3.83
C ASN A 321 -21.46 -0.57 2.83
N ASP A 322 -21.77 -1.85 2.59
CA ASP A 322 -22.82 -2.34 1.69
C ASP A 322 -22.66 -1.96 0.20
N ARG A 323 -21.50 -1.47 -0.22
CA ARG A 323 -21.18 -1.20 -1.62
C ARG A 323 -20.05 -2.11 -2.09
N VAL A 324 -20.14 -2.58 -3.34
CA VAL A 324 -19.06 -3.37 -3.95
C VAL A 324 -17.86 -2.47 -4.22
N MET A 325 -16.70 -2.92 -3.79
CA MET A 325 -15.41 -2.29 -4.07
C MET A 325 -14.65 -3.14 -5.10
N MET A 326 -14.32 -2.54 -6.23
CA MET A 326 -13.40 -3.14 -7.20
C MET A 326 -11.99 -2.67 -6.86
N VAL A 327 -11.06 -3.61 -6.70
CA VAL A 327 -9.67 -3.28 -6.36
C VAL A 327 -8.97 -2.60 -7.55
N HIS A 328 -8.50 -1.41 -7.33
CA HIS A 328 -7.55 -0.72 -8.20
C HIS A 328 -6.58 0.07 -7.32
N GLY A 329 -5.29 -0.16 -7.50
CA GLY A 329 -4.31 0.43 -6.61
C GLY A 329 -2.89 -0.02 -6.91
N TYR A 330 -2.09 -0.05 -5.87
CA TYR A 330 -0.66 -0.31 -6.00
C TYR A 330 -0.19 -1.41 -5.06
N ALA A 331 0.67 -2.27 -5.58
CA ALA A 331 1.55 -3.10 -4.78
C ALA A 331 2.82 -2.28 -4.52
N GLN A 332 3.07 -1.90 -3.26
CA GLN A 332 4.19 -1.06 -2.85
C GLN A 332 5.14 -1.83 -1.95
N ARG A 333 6.44 -1.60 -2.10
CA ARG A 333 7.42 -2.19 -1.20
C ARG A 333 7.26 -1.65 0.22
N THR A 334 7.67 -2.46 1.15
CA THR A 334 7.54 -2.21 2.58
C THR A 334 7.94 -0.80 2.94
N SER A 335 6.98 -0.09 3.47
CA SER A 335 7.13 1.30 3.90
C SER A 335 7.53 2.27 2.79
N ASN A 336 7.11 3.49 2.91
CA ASN A 336 7.34 4.56 1.94
C ASN A 336 8.77 5.08 2.02
N GLU A 337 9.73 4.37 1.43
CA GLU A 337 11.14 4.75 1.42
C GLU A 337 11.44 6.00 0.58
N TRP A 338 12.47 6.73 0.99
CA TRP A 338 12.91 7.99 0.38
C TRP A 338 14.41 8.02 0.16
N PRO A 339 14.90 8.66 -0.91
CA PRO A 339 16.33 8.83 -1.14
C PRO A 339 17.04 9.51 0.03
N GLY A 340 18.20 8.98 0.42
CA GLY A 340 19.05 9.53 1.46
C GLY A 340 18.57 9.39 2.90
N VAL A 341 17.41 8.74 3.13
CA VAL A 341 16.89 8.49 4.50
C VAL A 341 16.25 7.11 4.67
N GLY A 342 15.97 6.40 3.57
CA GLY A 342 15.26 5.14 3.62
C GLY A 342 13.84 5.31 4.16
N ILE A 343 13.50 4.53 5.20
CA ILE A 343 12.17 4.54 5.83
C ILE A 343 12.07 5.51 7.02
N SER A 344 13.17 6.12 7.46
CA SER A 344 13.24 6.94 8.68
C SER A 344 12.73 8.36 8.44
N VAL A 345 11.43 8.50 8.24
CA VAL A 345 10.73 9.76 7.88
C VAL A 345 9.64 10.10 8.89
N PRO A 346 9.24 11.39 9.01
CA PRO A 346 8.14 11.79 9.86
C PRO A 346 6.79 11.28 9.31
N SER A 347 5.81 11.13 10.19
CA SER A 347 4.49 10.53 9.87
C SER A 347 3.71 11.26 8.79
N TRP A 348 3.88 12.58 8.66
CA TRP A 348 3.21 13.34 7.62
C TRP A 348 3.71 13.04 6.20
N LEU A 349 4.97 12.58 6.04
CA LEU A 349 5.48 12.11 4.74
C LEU A 349 4.89 10.76 4.33
N SER A 350 4.54 9.88 5.30
CA SER A 350 3.73 8.70 5.03
C SER A 350 2.33 9.10 4.55
N ASP A 351 1.68 10.07 5.23
CA ASP A 351 0.38 10.61 4.80
C ASP A 351 0.45 11.23 3.41
N TYR A 352 1.50 12.01 3.12
CA TYR A 352 1.72 12.59 1.79
C TYR A 352 1.81 11.53 0.68
N SER A 353 2.61 10.47 0.91
CA SER A 353 2.74 9.36 -0.04
C SER A 353 1.42 8.61 -0.26
N ASN A 354 0.74 8.25 0.83
CA ASN A 354 -0.49 7.45 0.77
C ASN A 354 -1.68 8.27 0.25
N ASP A 355 -1.74 9.57 0.55
CA ASP A 355 -2.76 10.48 0.01
C ASP A 355 -2.61 10.66 -1.52
N LEU A 356 -1.38 10.70 -2.04
CA LEU A 356 -1.15 10.67 -3.49
C LEU A 356 -1.70 9.40 -4.16
N MET A 357 -1.63 8.23 -3.49
CA MET A 357 -2.28 7.02 -4.00
C MET A 357 -3.80 7.22 -4.09
N VAL A 358 -4.42 7.73 -3.01
CA VAL A 358 -5.87 8.02 -3.00
C VAL A 358 -6.24 9.04 -4.08
N GLN A 359 -5.46 10.12 -4.24
CA GLN A 359 -5.68 11.14 -5.26
C GLN A 359 -5.54 10.60 -6.69
N SER A 360 -4.77 9.55 -6.92
CA SER A 360 -4.72 8.87 -8.22
C SER A 360 -5.95 8.00 -8.51
N GLY A 361 -6.89 7.91 -7.57
CA GLY A 361 -8.05 7.03 -7.62
C GLY A 361 -7.81 5.65 -7.03
N ALA A 362 -6.63 5.35 -6.49
CA ALA A 362 -6.35 4.06 -5.89
C ALA A 362 -7.16 3.82 -4.61
N ASN A 363 -7.74 2.64 -4.49
CA ASN A 363 -8.51 2.19 -3.34
C ASN A 363 -7.87 0.99 -2.63
N MET A 364 -6.64 0.64 -2.96
CA MET A 364 -5.90 -0.44 -2.33
C MET A 364 -4.40 -0.21 -2.41
N VAL A 365 -3.72 -0.44 -1.29
CA VAL A 365 -2.28 -0.69 -1.28
C VAL A 365 -2.02 -2.11 -0.76
N ARG A 366 -1.23 -2.88 -1.51
CA ARG A 366 -0.70 -4.17 -1.08
C ARG A 366 0.76 -4.00 -0.72
N TRP A 367 1.10 -4.17 0.53
CA TRP A 367 2.47 -4.11 1.00
C TRP A 367 3.24 -5.39 0.61
N MET A 368 4.43 -5.26 0.07
CA MET A 368 5.23 -6.39 -0.40
C MET A 368 6.54 -6.47 0.37
N HIS A 369 6.89 -7.55 1.01
CA HIS A 369 6.11 -8.73 1.39
C HIS A 369 6.30 -8.94 2.88
N VAL A 370 6.62 -7.88 3.61
CA VAL A 370 6.79 -7.85 5.06
C VAL A 370 5.77 -6.90 5.68
N THR A 371 5.46 -7.11 6.94
CA THR A 371 4.51 -6.26 7.68
C THR A 371 4.95 -4.79 7.60
N PRO A 372 4.07 -3.88 7.18
CA PRO A 372 4.40 -2.46 7.08
C PRO A 372 4.66 -1.85 8.46
N TRP A 373 5.38 -0.75 8.49
CA TRP A 373 5.58 0.02 9.70
C TRP A 373 4.24 0.56 10.22
N LYS A 374 4.05 0.56 11.55
CA LYS A 374 2.85 1.08 12.22
C LYS A 374 2.44 2.46 11.72
N GLN A 375 3.40 3.34 11.52
CA GLN A 375 3.18 4.68 10.98
C GLN A 375 2.51 4.68 9.59
N ASP A 376 2.89 3.76 8.70
CA ASP A 376 2.26 3.63 7.37
C ASP A 376 0.86 3.01 7.46
N VAL A 377 0.66 2.06 8.38
CA VAL A 377 -0.67 1.50 8.67
C VAL A 377 -1.62 2.59 9.15
N GLU A 378 -1.20 3.40 10.13
CA GLU A 378 -1.99 4.52 10.66
C GLU A 378 -2.19 5.65 9.63
N SER A 379 -1.22 5.83 8.75
CA SER A 379 -1.36 6.75 7.61
C SER A 379 -2.48 6.30 6.68
N CYS A 380 -2.55 5.01 6.33
CA CYS A 380 -3.66 4.46 5.55
C CYS A 380 -5.02 4.67 6.22
N ASP A 381 -5.08 4.57 7.56
CA ASP A 381 -6.30 4.89 8.32
C ASP A 381 -6.72 6.35 8.11
N ARG A 382 -5.76 7.28 8.24
CA ARG A 382 -6.03 8.72 8.15
C ARG A 382 -6.41 9.19 6.74
N VAL A 383 -5.81 8.60 5.70
CA VAL A 383 -6.12 9.01 4.31
C VAL A 383 -7.28 8.23 3.70
N GLY A 384 -7.79 7.22 4.39
CA GLY A 384 -8.84 6.34 3.86
C GLY A 384 -8.35 5.42 2.75
N LEU A 385 -7.16 4.81 2.90
CA LEU A 385 -6.59 3.89 1.93
C LEU A 385 -6.69 2.44 2.42
N PRO A 386 -7.60 1.62 1.89
CA PRO A 386 -7.64 0.20 2.17
C PRO A 386 -6.30 -0.48 1.90
N GLN A 387 -5.93 -1.46 2.75
CA GLN A 387 -4.65 -2.14 2.62
C GLN A 387 -4.71 -3.65 2.82
N ALA A 388 -3.78 -4.34 2.17
CA ALA A 388 -3.45 -5.74 2.41
C ALA A 388 -2.12 -5.82 3.18
N MET A 389 -2.16 -6.44 4.36
CA MET A 389 -1.04 -6.53 5.30
C MET A 389 -0.45 -7.94 5.31
N PRO A 390 0.81 -8.12 4.87
CA PRO A 390 1.48 -9.41 4.88
C PRO A 390 2.01 -9.79 6.26
N ALA A 391 2.17 -11.09 6.46
CA ALA A 391 2.80 -11.65 7.67
C ALA A 391 4.30 -11.36 7.78
N GLY A 392 4.94 -11.04 6.64
CA GLY A 392 6.40 -10.99 6.58
C GLY A 392 7.00 -12.38 6.38
N ASP A 393 8.01 -12.43 5.58
CA ASP A 393 8.62 -13.60 4.97
C ASP A 393 7.73 -14.25 3.90
N ALA A 394 8.30 -14.51 2.77
CA ALA A 394 7.96 -15.57 1.90
C ALA A 394 7.52 -15.29 0.51
N GLU A 395 8.45 -15.52 -0.33
CA GLU A 395 8.19 -15.82 -1.73
C GLU A 395 7.44 -17.16 -1.87
N LYS A 396 7.74 -18.17 -1.02
CA LYS A 396 7.23 -19.54 -1.15
C LYS A 396 6.77 -20.10 0.19
N ASP A 397 6.01 -21.18 0.12
CA ASP A 397 5.70 -21.98 1.29
C ASP A 397 6.98 -22.53 1.94
N VAL A 398 6.99 -22.61 3.25
CA VAL A 398 8.14 -23.01 4.06
C VAL A 398 7.68 -23.85 5.24
N ASP A 399 8.60 -24.68 5.76
CA ASP A 399 8.36 -25.59 6.88
C ASP A 399 9.24 -25.27 8.09
N GLY A 400 8.94 -25.95 9.20
CA GLY A 400 9.76 -25.96 10.41
C GLY A 400 9.89 -24.59 11.08
N PRO A 401 11.08 -24.25 11.63
CA PRO A 401 11.29 -23.01 12.38
C PRO A 401 10.93 -21.73 11.59
N ARG A 402 11.08 -21.75 10.28
CA ARG A 402 10.74 -20.64 9.42
C ARG A 402 9.21 -20.44 9.33
N TRP A 403 8.45 -21.53 9.24
CA TRP A 403 7.00 -21.46 9.27
C TRP A 403 6.48 -21.01 10.65
N GLU A 404 7.05 -21.54 11.75
CA GLU A 404 6.69 -21.11 13.11
C GLU A 404 6.91 -19.60 13.31
N GLN A 405 8.00 -19.06 12.77
CA GLN A 405 8.24 -17.63 12.84
C GLN A 405 7.23 -16.84 11.99
N ARG A 406 6.87 -17.33 10.78
CA ARG A 406 5.85 -16.66 9.97
C ARG A 406 4.50 -16.62 10.70
N LYS A 407 4.10 -17.70 11.38
CA LYS A 407 2.92 -17.72 12.26
C LYS A 407 3.02 -16.70 13.40
N ALA A 408 4.17 -16.62 14.04
CA ALA A 408 4.40 -15.64 15.11
C ALA A 408 4.29 -14.20 14.58
N VAL A 409 4.88 -13.90 13.43
CA VAL A 409 4.76 -12.57 12.79
C VAL A 409 3.32 -12.26 12.42
N MET A 410 2.57 -13.21 11.86
CA MET A 410 1.14 -13.00 11.53
C MET A 410 0.33 -12.70 12.79
N ARG A 411 0.51 -13.46 13.86
CA ARG A 411 -0.18 -13.25 15.12
C ARG A 411 0.15 -11.88 15.72
N ASP A 412 1.44 -11.53 15.77
CA ASP A 412 1.87 -10.25 16.31
C ASP A 412 1.35 -9.09 15.46
N ALA A 413 1.37 -9.22 14.14
CA ALA A 413 0.83 -8.23 13.22
C ALA A 413 -0.67 -8.01 13.42
N ILE A 414 -1.44 -9.08 13.60
CA ILE A 414 -2.89 -9.02 13.87
C ILE A 414 -3.14 -8.35 15.23
N VAL A 415 -2.53 -8.84 16.30
CA VAL A 415 -2.74 -8.31 17.67
C VAL A 415 -2.37 -6.83 17.73
N TYR A 416 -1.26 -6.43 17.10
CA TYR A 416 -0.77 -5.07 17.12
C TYR A 416 -1.59 -4.10 16.27
N ASN A 417 -2.22 -4.59 15.18
CA ASN A 417 -2.89 -3.73 14.20
C ASN A 417 -4.41 -3.96 14.08
N ARG A 418 -5.03 -4.85 14.86
CA ARG A 418 -6.46 -5.19 14.71
C ARG A 418 -7.43 -4.03 14.93
N ASN A 419 -6.98 -2.91 15.51
CA ASN A 419 -7.77 -1.69 15.67
C ASN A 419 -7.68 -0.73 14.48
N ASN A 420 -6.88 -1.03 13.45
CA ASN A 420 -6.69 -0.16 12.28
C ASN A 420 -7.76 -0.48 11.20
N PRO A 421 -8.66 0.47 10.88
CA PRO A 421 -9.79 0.21 9.98
C PRO A 421 -9.37 -0.02 8.52
N SER A 422 -8.23 0.52 8.10
CA SER A 422 -7.76 0.41 6.72
C SER A 422 -7.35 -1.00 6.30
N ILE A 423 -7.02 -1.89 7.24
CA ILE A 423 -6.66 -3.28 6.92
C ILE A 423 -7.93 -4.04 6.52
N LEU A 424 -8.03 -4.47 5.26
CA LEU A 424 -9.10 -5.31 4.75
C LEU A 424 -8.65 -6.75 4.55
N PHE A 425 -7.36 -6.96 4.28
CA PHE A 425 -6.79 -8.26 3.97
C PHE A 425 -5.57 -8.56 4.84
N TYR A 426 -5.50 -9.78 5.33
CA TYR A 426 -4.28 -10.37 5.88
C TYR A 426 -3.69 -11.33 4.84
N GLU A 427 -2.42 -11.14 4.50
CA GLU A 427 -1.73 -11.96 3.50
C GLU A 427 -0.79 -12.94 4.18
N SER A 428 -1.11 -14.24 4.06
CA SER A 428 -0.41 -15.34 4.75
C SER A 428 0.91 -15.72 4.08
N GLY A 429 1.10 -15.33 2.83
CA GLY A 429 2.30 -15.56 2.03
C GLY A 429 2.22 -14.83 0.70
N ASN A 430 3.36 -14.66 0.03
CA ASN A 430 3.39 -13.98 -1.27
C ASN A 430 3.04 -14.93 -2.42
N GLU A 431 3.58 -16.16 -2.42
CA GLU A 431 3.17 -17.22 -3.34
C GLU A 431 2.26 -18.20 -2.60
N SER A 432 1.63 -19.12 -3.32
CA SER A 432 0.72 -20.11 -2.75
C SER A 432 1.35 -20.84 -1.55
N ILE A 433 0.58 -21.00 -0.50
CA ILE A 433 0.93 -21.86 0.63
C ILE A 433 0.04 -23.11 0.62
N SER A 434 0.42 -24.14 1.34
CA SER A 434 -0.37 -25.35 1.45
C SER A 434 -1.73 -25.10 2.13
N ARG A 435 -2.69 -25.99 1.89
CA ARG A 435 -3.99 -25.92 2.55
C ARG A 435 -3.87 -26.00 4.06
N GLU A 436 -2.98 -26.84 4.55
CA GLU A 436 -2.70 -27.02 5.97
C GLU A 436 -2.19 -25.73 6.58
N HIS A 437 -1.25 -25.06 5.94
CA HIS A 437 -0.70 -23.79 6.38
C HIS A 437 -1.74 -22.65 6.31
N MET A 438 -2.62 -22.66 5.29
CA MET A 438 -3.72 -21.69 5.22
C MET A 438 -4.69 -21.84 6.38
N LEU A 439 -5.02 -23.09 6.77
CA LEU A 439 -5.87 -23.36 7.94
C LEU A 439 -5.23 -22.88 9.24
N GLU A 440 -3.92 -23.05 9.43
CA GLU A 440 -3.21 -22.54 10.60
C GLU A 440 -3.24 -20.99 10.67
N MET A 441 -3.00 -20.32 9.53
CA MET A 441 -3.08 -18.86 9.46
C MET A 441 -4.49 -18.34 9.72
N LYS A 442 -5.51 -19.02 9.17
CA LYS A 442 -6.91 -18.68 9.43
C LYS A 442 -7.27 -18.85 10.91
N ALA A 443 -6.80 -19.93 11.56
CA ALA A 443 -7.01 -20.14 12.99
C ALA A 443 -6.37 -19.02 13.85
N ILE A 444 -5.21 -18.49 13.45
CA ILE A 444 -4.58 -17.35 14.11
C ILE A 444 -5.45 -16.10 13.98
N ARG A 445 -5.95 -15.77 12.76
CA ARG A 445 -6.86 -14.65 12.55
C ARG A 445 -8.13 -14.81 13.39
N ASP A 446 -8.76 -15.98 13.34
CA ASP A 446 -10.03 -16.24 14.04
C ASP A 446 -9.86 -16.14 15.58
N ALA A 447 -8.69 -16.48 16.09
CA ALA A 447 -8.39 -16.35 17.52
C ALA A 447 -8.13 -14.90 17.98
N HIS A 448 -7.56 -14.05 17.14
CA HIS A 448 -7.05 -12.74 17.56
C HIS A 448 -7.78 -11.54 16.93
N ASP A 449 -8.52 -11.75 15.82
CA ASP A 449 -9.33 -10.72 15.16
C ASP A 449 -10.63 -11.30 14.56
N PRO A 450 -11.47 -11.94 15.39
CA PRO A 450 -12.70 -12.60 14.92
C PRO A 450 -13.77 -11.63 14.41
N HIS A 451 -13.71 -10.36 14.80
CA HIS A 451 -14.75 -9.34 14.57
C HIS A 451 -14.29 -8.19 13.66
N GLY A 452 -13.03 -8.17 13.23
CA GLY A 452 -12.48 -7.05 12.47
C GLY A 452 -12.96 -6.96 11.01
N GLY A 453 -13.69 -7.96 10.51
CA GLY A 453 -14.19 -7.98 9.15
C GLY A 453 -13.04 -7.95 8.13
N ARG A 454 -12.04 -8.83 8.28
CA ARG A 454 -10.85 -8.91 7.42
C ARG A 454 -10.72 -10.32 6.84
N ALA A 455 -10.54 -10.38 5.50
CA ALA A 455 -10.28 -11.63 4.82
C ALA A 455 -8.82 -12.05 4.99
N ILE A 456 -8.58 -13.37 5.07
CA ILE A 456 -7.25 -13.94 5.10
C ILE A 456 -7.04 -14.87 3.89
N GLY A 457 -5.89 -14.72 3.23
CA GLY A 457 -5.56 -15.46 2.02
C GLY A 457 -4.11 -15.28 1.63
N SER A 458 -3.81 -15.60 0.39
CA SER A 458 -2.49 -15.40 -0.21
C SER A 458 -2.64 -15.20 -1.71
N ARG A 459 -1.56 -14.80 -2.38
CA ARG A 459 -1.52 -14.83 -3.84
C ARG A 459 -1.70 -16.27 -4.33
N GLU A 460 -2.31 -16.41 -5.49
CA GLU A 460 -2.75 -17.66 -6.09
C GLU A 460 -4.01 -18.21 -5.40
N MET A 461 -3.96 -19.22 -4.59
CA MET A 461 -5.13 -19.79 -3.86
C MET A 461 -6.38 -20.04 -4.71
N LEU A 462 -6.20 -20.47 -5.98
CA LEU A 462 -7.31 -20.59 -6.93
C LEU A 462 -8.23 -21.78 -6.66
N ASP A 463 -7.75 -22.79 -5.92
CA ASP A 463 -8.45 -24.05 -5.61
C ASP A 463 -8.47 -24.39 -4.11
N ILE A 464 -8.11 -23.43 -3.25
CA ILE A 464 -8.10 -23.60 -1.80
C ILE A 464 -9.31 -22.87 -1.21
N ASP A 465 -10.38 -23.61 -0.93
CA ASP A 465 -11.64 -23.06 -0.41
C ASP A 465 -11.51 -22.41 0.99
N GLU A 466 -10.46 -22.71 1.73
CA GLU A 466 -10.18 -22.12 3.05
C GLU A 466 -9.59 -20.71 2.97
N ALA A 467 -9.01 -20.34 1.85
CA ALA A 467 -8.60 -18.96 1.58
C ALA A 467 -9.83 -18.11 1.26
N GLU A 468 -9.94 -16.96 1.89
CA GLU A 468 -11.10 -16.07 1.74
C GLU A 468 -10.93 -15.07 0.58
N TYR A 469 -9.75 -15.06 -0.04
CA TYR A 469 -9.43 -14.33 -1.27
C TYR A 469 -8.20 -14.96 -1.93
N GLY A 470 -8.00 -14.64 -3.21
CA GLY A 470 -6.86 -15.11 -3.97
C GLY A 470 -6.64 -14.30 -5.25
N GLY A 471 -5.91 -14.87 -6.17
CA GLY A 471 -5.61 -14.29 -7.47
C GLY A 471 -4.12 -14.35 -7.81
N GLU A 472 -3.82 -14.43 -9.08
CA GLU A 472 -2.44 -14.54 -9.57
C GLU A 472 -1.76 -13.17 -9.69
N MET A 473 -0.52 -13.21 -10.11
CA MET A 473 0.31 -12.02 -10.22
C MET A 473 -0.08 -11.14 -11.42
N LEU A 474 -0.19 -11.72 -12.61
CA LEU A 474 -0.34 -10.97 -13.87
C LEU A 474 -1.56 -11.39 -14.68
N TYR A 475 -2.39 -12.28 -14.18
CA TYR A 475 -3.55 -12.79 -14.90
C TYR A 475 -4.84 -12.38 -14.24
N ILE A 476 -5.89 -12.31 -15.07
CA ILE A 476 -7.23 -12.10 -14.59
C ILE A 476 -7.79 -13.45 -14.15
N ASN A 477 -8.17 -13.52 -12.88
CA ASN A 477 -8.89 -14.64 -12.28
C ASN A 477 -10.27 -14.20 -11.89
N LYS A 478 -11.23 -15.12 -11.98
CA LYS A 478 -12.63 -14.90 -11.61
C LYS A 478 -13.12 -16.02 -10.73
N SER A 479 -13.98 -15.71 -9.81
CA SER A 479 -14.72 -16.68 -9.01
C SER A 479 -16.10 -16.14 -8.66
N LYS A 480 -17.04 -17.05 -8.42
CA LYS A 480 -18.34 -16.74 -7.82
C LYS A 480 -18.35 -16.91 -6.30
N LYS A 481 -17.26 -17.43 -5.72
CA LYS A 481 -17.14 -17.71 -4.27
C LYS A 481 -16.34 -16.62 -3.55
N HIS A 482 -15.07 -16.49 -3.90
CA HIS A 482 -14.11 -15.62 -3.23
C HIS A 482 -13.64 -14.47 -4.12
N PRO A 483 -13.36 -13.28 -3.57
CA PRO A 483 -12.73 -12.22 -4.35
C PRO A 483 -11.40 -12.67 -4.93
N MET A 484 -11.25 -12.55 -6.26
CA MET A 484 -10.00 -12.80 -6.98
C MET A 484 -9.51 -11.50 -7.59
N TRP A 485 -8.29 -11.09 -7.27
CA TRP A 485 -7.70 -9.87 -7.81
C TRP A 485 -6.22 -10.05 -8.13
N ALA A 486 -5.74 -9.40 -9.20
CA ALA A 486 -4.34 -9.47 -9.61
C ALA A 486 -3.45 -8.70 -8.63
N MET A 487 -2.51 -9.38 -7.99
CA MET A 487 -1.79 -8.84 -6.85
C MET A 487 -0.52 -8.06 -7.21
N GLU A 488 -0.03 -8.19 -8.44
CA GLU A 488 1.20 -7.51 -8.90
C GLU A 488 1.22 -7.39 -10.43
N TYR A 489 0.33 -6.65 -11.05
CA TYR A 489 0.40 -6.50 -12.50
C TYR A 489 1.33 -5.37 -12.93
N CYS A 490 1.78 -5.41 -14.18
CA CYS A 490 2.59 -4.40 -14.86
C CYS A 490 3.92 -4.04 -14.17
N ARG A 491 4.98 -4.65 -14.64
CA ARG A 491 6.35 -4.38 -14.18
C ARG A 491 7.13 -3.47 -15.12
N ASP A 492 6.47 -2.85 -16.08
CA ASP A 492 7.09 -1.94 -17.03
C ASP A 492 7.74 -0.76 -16.31
N GLU A 493 8.86 -0.31 -16.84
CA GLU A 493 9.67 0.75 -16.26
C GLU A 493 9.71 1.98 -17.16
N GLY A 494 9.85 3.17 -16.58
CA GLY A 494 10.00 4.42 -17.30
C GLY A 494 10.69 5.47 -16.45
N LEU A 495 11.75 6.06 -17.01
CA LEU A 495 12.50 7.13 -16.37
C LEU A 495 11.77 8.46 -16.59
N ARG A 496 11.55 9.22 -15.51
CA ARG A 496 10.90 10.54 -15.56
C ARG A 496 11.62 11.54 -16.47
N LYS A 497 12.91 11.37 -16.67
CA LYS A 497 13.78 12.22 -17.47
C LYS A 497 13.42 12.25 -18.97
N TYR A 498 12.79 11.22 -19.52
CA TYR A 498 12.58 11.04 -20.94
C TYR A 498 11.09 11.07 -21.30
N TRP A 499 10.64 12.15 -21.94
CA TRP A 499 9.27 12.30 -22.40
C TRP A 499 8.92 11.35 -23.55
N ASP A 500 9.64 11.56 -24.68
CA ASP A 500 9.48 10.84 -25.95
C ASP A 500 10.78 10.88 -26.76
N GLU A 501 10.79 10.25 -27.94
CA GLU A 501 11.96 10.23 -28.83
C GLU A 501 12.24 11.56 -29.53
N GLN A 502 11.25 12.47 -29.57
CA GLN A 502 11.33 13.73 -30.33
C GLN A 502 11.73 14.93 -29.46
N SER A 503 11.85 14.76 -28.17
CA SER A 503 12.20 15.83 -27.24
C SER A 503 13.49 15.57 -26.48
N TYR A 504 14.20 16.66 -26.14
CA TYR A 504 15.42 16.59 -25.35
C TYR A 504 15.14 16.11 -23.90
N PRO A 505 15.98 15.25 -23.34
CA PRO A 505 17.15 14.59 -23.91
C PRO A 505 16.76 13.34 -24.71
N TYR A 506 16.81 13.42 -26.02
CA TYR A 506 16.38 12.39 -26.95
C TYR A 506 16.74 10.96 -26.50
N HIS A 507 15.75 10.11 -26.35
CA HIS A 507 15.91 8.75 -25.84
C HIS A 507 15.02 7.81 -26.65
N LYS A 508 15.63 6.79 -27.19
CA LYS A 508 14.90 5.81 -28.01
C LYS A 508 14.03 4.94 -27.12
N GLU A 509 12.78 4.77 -27.51
CA GLU A 509 11.84 3.88 -26.84
C GLU A 509 12.41 2.46 -26.75
N GLY A 510 12.28 1.86 -25.57
CA GLY A 510 12.84 0.55 -25.25
C GLY A 510 14.28 0.56 -24.75
N ASP A 511 15.03 1.66 -24.92
CA ASP A 511 16.35 1.79 -24.31
C ASP A 511 16.20 2.03 -22.81
N GLY A 512 17.12 1.54 -22.02
CA GLY A 512 17.09 1.70 -20.57
C GLY A 512 17.96 0.69 -19.85
N PRO A 513 17.76 0.56 -18.54
CA PRO A 513 18.54 -0.37 -17.72
C PRO A 513 18.47 -1.79 -18.25
N LEU A 514 19.60 -2.48 -18.27
CA LEU A 514 19.63 -3.91 -18.56
C LEU A 514 18.91 -4.69 -17.46
N TYR A 515 18.19 -5.74 -17.83
CA TYR A 515 17.65 -6.69 -16.86
C TYR A 515 18.56 -7.93 -16.79
N ARG A 516 19.22 -8.11 -15.67
CA ARG A 516 20.19 -9.21 -15.47
C ARG A 516 21.22 -9.28 -16.60
N GLY A 517 21.75 -8.13 -17.00
CA GLY A 517 22.76 -7.99 -18.03
C GLY A 517 22.25 -8.10 -19.49
N ASN A 518 20.93 -8.14 -19.70
CA ASN A 518 20.33 -8.24 -21.03
C ASN A 518 19.43 -7.04 -21.33
N PRO A 519 19.37 -6.58 -22.58
CA PRO A 519 18.39 -5.59 -23.00
C PRO A 519 16.96 -6.00 -22.65
N ALA A 520 16.16 -5.05 -22.22
CA ALA A 520 14.78 -5.24 -21.78
C ALA A 520 13.82 -4.33 -22.54
N LEU A 521 13.93 -4.37 -23.87
CA LEU A 521 13.25 -3.47 -24.81
C LEU A 521 11.72 -3.50 -24.69
N GLU A 522 11.17 -4.62 -24.23
CA GLU A 522 9.73 -4.80 -24.16
C GLU A 522 9.08 -4.14 -22.92
N TYR A 523 9.88 -3.67 -21.99
CA TYR A 523 9.33 -3.07 -20.78
C TYR A 523 10.04 -1.80 -20.29
N ASN A 524 11.11 -1.37 -20.94
CA ASN A 524 11.68 -0.04 -20.74
C ASN A 524 11.00 0.95 -21.69
N HIS A 525 10.45 2.01 -21.15
CA HIS A 525 9.68 2.98 -21.90
C HIS A 525 10.09 4.41 -21.62
N ASN A 526 9.88 5.29 -22.58
CA ASN A 526 9.74 6.72 -22.34
C ASN A 526 8.44 6.98 -21.56
N MET A 527 8.29 8.15 -20.92
CA MET A 527 7.14 8.44 -20.06
C MET A 527 5.80 8.38 -20.79
N ASP A 528 5.73 8.93 -22.00
CA ASP A 528 4.52 8.93 -22.80
C ASP A 528 4.10 7.51 -23.19
N GLN A 529 5.04 6.70 -23.65
CA GLN A 529 4.76 5.33 -24.03
C GLN A 529 4.44 4.44 -22.84
N LEU A 530 5.11 4.64 -21.69
CA LEU A 530 4.71 3.94 -20.43
C LEU A 530 3.23 4.21 -20.12
N ALA A 531 2.78 5.45 -20.20
CA ALA A 531 1.39 5.82 -19.98
C ALA A 531 0.43 5.17 -20.98
N VAL A 532 0.80 5.15 -22.27
CA VAL A 532 0.03 4.46 -23.32
C VAL A 532 -0.09 2.98 -23.01
N GLU A 533 1.02 2.32 -22.62
CA GLU A 533 1.03 0.89 -22.29
C GLU A 533 0.18 0.56 -21.06
N MET A 534 0.08 1.47 -20.07
CA MET A 534 -0.86 1.29 -18.95
C MET A 534 -2.30 1.16 -19.44
N VAL A 535 -2.70 1.92 -20.44
CA VAL A 535 -4.07 1.85 -20.98
C VAL A 535 -4.25 0.65 -21.89
N ARG A 536 -3.28 0.38 -22.78
CA ARG A 536 -3.39 -0.65 -23.83
C ARG A 536 -3.40 -2.07 -23.28
N ARG A 537 -2.45 -2.39 -22.38
CA ARG A 537 -2.24 -3.77 -21.92
C ARG A 537 -3.04 -4.12 -20.68
N TRP A 538 -3.34 -3.15 -19.84
CA TRP A 538 -3.85 -3.41 -18.51
C TRP A 538 -5.32 -3.05 -18.33
N TYR A 539 -5.95 -2.53 -19.40
CA TYR A 539 -7.37 -2.19 -19.38
C TYR A 539 -8.27 -3.36 -18.98
N ASP A 540 -7.93 -4.57 -19.36
CA ASP A 540 -8.76 -5.76 -19.10
C ASP A 540 -8.98 -6.01 -17.60
N TYR A 541 -8.08 -5.57 -16.71
CA TYR A 541 -8.30 -5.64 -15.26
C TYR A 541 -9.48 -4.79 -14.79
N TRP A 542 -9.85 -3.77 -15.55
CA TRP A 542 -10.93 -2.84 -15.22
C TRP A 542 -12.06 -2.88 -16.24
N ARG A 543 -12.04 -3.82 -17.15
CA ARG A 543 -13.07 -3.99 -18.16
C ARG A 543 -14.41 -4.39 -17.54
N GLU A 544 -14.37 -5.29 -16.58
CA GLU A 544 -15.55 -5.81 -15.92
C GLU A 544 -15.91 -5.00 -14.70
N ARG A 545 -17.21 -4.78 -14.56
CA ARG A 545 -17.83 -4.13 -13.43
C ARG A 545 -18.72 -5.11 -12.69
N PRO A 546 -19.02 -4.89 -11.40
CA PRO A 546 -20.10 -5.59 -10.73
C PRO A 546 -21.37 -5.52 -11.56
N GLY A 547 -22.15 -6.60 -11.60
CA GLY A 547 -23.35 -6.69 -12.44
C GLY A 547 -23.13 -7.26 -13.85
N THR A 548 -21.94 -7.81 -14.13
CA THR A 548 -21.60 -8.50 -15.38
C THR A 548 -21.45 -10.01 -15.17
N GLY A 549 -22.48 -10.66 -14.67
CA GLY A 549 -22.49 -12.10 -14.38
C GLY A 549 -22.12 -12.44 -12.94
N SER A 550 -22.13 -13.73 -12.61
CA SER A 550 -21.89 -14.25 -11.26
C SER A 550 -20.40 -14.48 -10.95
N ARG A 551 -19.59 -14.82 -11.97
CA ARG A 551 -18.13 -14.94 -11.83
C ARG A 551 -17.49 -13.62 -12.20
N VAL A 552 -16.83 -13.01 -11.22
CA VAL A 552 -16.24 -11.68 -11.40
C VAL A 552 -14.76 -11.69 -11.03
N SER A 553 -14.00 -10.79 -11.66
CA SER A 553 -12.70 -10.37 -11.19
C SER A 553 -12.89 -9.15 -10.29
N SER A 554 -12.25 -9.15 -9.12
CA SER A 554 -12.29 -8.01 -8.19
C SER A 554 -11.23 -6.95 -8.50
N GLY A 555 -10.58 -6.99 -9.68
CA GLY A 555 -9.62 -5.98 -10.14
C GLY A 555 -8.17 -6.36 -9.91
N GLY A 556 -7.34 -5.40 -9.53
CA GLY A 556 -5.92 -5.64 -9.30
C GLY A 556 -5.10 -4.43 -8.91
N VAL A 557 -3.85 -4.69 -8.51
CA VAL A 557 -2.89 -3.66 -8.08
C VAL A 557 -1.63 -3.68 -8.95
N LYS A 558 -1.20 -2.48 -9.33
CA LYS A 558 0.02 -2.28 -10.13
C LYS A 558 1.27 -2.30 -9.25
N ILE A 559 2.31 -2.98 -9.66
CA ILE A 559 3.63 -2.90 -9.06
C ILE A 559 4.48 -1.85 -9.81
N VAL A 560 4.87 -0.75 -9.22
CA VAL A 560 4.70 -0.20 -7.89
C VAL A 560 4.12 1.22 -7.97
N PHE A 561 3.82 1.85 -6.80
CA PHE A 561 3.39 3.25 -6.74
C PHE A 561 4.56 4.20 -7.01
N SER A 562 5.59 4.16 -6.18
CA SER A 562 6.79 4.98 -6.33
C SER A 562 7.99 4.15 -6.78
N ASP A 563 8.90 4.76 -7.50
CA ASP A 563 10.22 4.17 -7.74
C ASP A 563 10.84 3.73 -6.42
N THR A 564 11.45 2.56 -6.38
CA THR A 564 11.81 1.88 -5.14
C THR A 564 13.22 1.30 -5.18
N ASN A 565 13.92 1.37 -4.04
CA ASN A 565 15.28 0.82 -3.86
C ASN A 565 15.24 -0.70 -3.58
N THR A 566 14.44 -1.44 -4.33
CA THR A 566 14.28 -2.88 -4.16
C THR A 566 14.27 -3.60 -5.50
N HIS A 567 14.42 -4.91 -5.51
CA HIS A 567 14.54 -5.72 -6.73
C HIS A 567 15.76 -5.36 -7.55
N HIS A 568 16.93 -5.69 -7.03
CA HIS A 568 18.18 -5.49 -7.75
C HIS A 568 18.12 -6.04 -9.19
N ARG A 569 18.36 -5.16 -10.17
CA ARG A 569 18.28 -5.48 -11.62
C ARG A 569 19.65 -5.73 -12.25
N GLY A 570 20.72 -5.48 -11.53
CA GLY A 570 22.11 -5.67 -11.99
C GLY A 570 22.78 -4.44 -12.56
N GLU A 571 22.07 -3.33 -12.80
CA GLU A 571 22.66 -2.09 -13.32
C GLU A 571 22.17 -0.81 -12.67
N SER A 572 20.93 -0.80 -12.19
CA SER A 572 20.33 0.38 -11.56
C SER A 572 20.25 0.21 -10.05
N ASN A 573 20.60 1.25 -9.31
CA ASN A 573 20.49 1.27 -7.85
C ASN A 573 19.04 1.17 -7.37
N TYR A 574 18.07 1.40 -8.25
CA TYR A 574 16.68 1.37 -7.91
C TYR A 574 15.81 1.00 -9.14
N ARG A 575 14.58 0.62 -8.87
CA ARG A 575 13.57 0.23 -9.85
C ARG A 575 12.71 1.43 -10.22
N THR A 576 12.44 1.62 -11.51
CA THR A 576 11.70 2.77 -12.06
C THR A 576 10.29 2.44 -12.55
N SER A 577 9.68 1.40 -11.99
CA SER A 577 8.29 0.98 -12.31
C SER A 577 7.21 1.85 -11.65
N GLY A 578 7.58 2.84 -10.84
CA GLY A 578 6.63 3.72 -10.17
C GLY A 578 5.82 4.57 -11.15
N VAL A 579 4.59 4.90 -10.76
CA VAL A 579 3.79 5.94 -11.42
C VAL A 579 4.20 7.34 -10.97
N VAL A 580 4.88 7.43 -9.84
CA VAL A 580 5.65 8.59 -9.39
C VAL A 580 7.11 8.18 -9.23
N ASP A 581 8.03 9.15 -9.26
CA ASP A 581 9.42 8.88 -8.98
C ASP A 581 9.68 8.69 -7.47
N ALA A 582 10.94 8.46 -7.09
CA ALA A 582 11.32 8.24 -5.69
C ALA A 582 11.07 9.47 -4.80
N MET A 583 11.00 10.68 -5.37
CA MET A 583 10.64 11.94 -4.68
C MET A 583 9.15 12.27 -4.77
N ARG A 584 8.32 11.33 -5.23
CA ARG A 584 6.85 11.46 -5.43
C ARG A 584 6.48 12.52 -6.46
N ILE A 585 7.33 12.78 -7.46
CA ILE A 585 6.95 13.58 -8.61
C ILE A 585 6.19 12.69 -9.60
N PRO A 586 4.94 13.05 -9.99
CA PRO A 586 4.14 12.25 -10.90
C PRO A 586 4.78 12.09 -12.29
N LYS A 587 4.66 10.88 -12.85
CA LYS A 587 4.87 10.56 -14.27
C LYS A 587 3.51 10.58 -14.98
N ASP A 588 3.49 10.59 -16.32
CA ASP A 588 2.24 10.49 -17.08
C ASP A 588 1.39 9.28 -16.69
N ALA A 589 2.04 8.17 -16.31
CA ALA A 589 1.39 6.97 -15.83
C ALA A 589 0.49 7.21 -14.58
N TYR A 590 0.82 8.18 -13.72
CA TYR A 590 -0.02 8.56 -12.59
C TYR A 590 -1.38 9.14 -13.05
N PHE A 591 -1.34 10.07 -14.00
CA PHE A 591 -2.54 10.76 -14.48
C PHE A 591 -3.43 9.85 -15.34
N VAL A 592 -2.86 8.93 -16.12
CA VAL A 592 -3.69 7.97 -16.87
C VAL A 592 -4.39 6.98 -15.94
N HIS A 593 -3.74 6.56 -14.84
CA HIS A 593 -4.42 5.78 -13.82
C HIS A 593 -5.56 6.56 -13.18
N GLN A 594 -5.33 7.84 -12.85
CA GLN A 594 -6.37 8.70 -12.30
C GLN A 594 -7.60 8.76 -13.22
N VAL A 595 -7.42 8.90 -14.53
CA VAL A 595 -8.52 8.89 -15.49
C VAL A 595 -9.21 7.52 -15.53
N MET A 596 -8.46 6.43 -15.69
CA MET A 596 -9.03 5.09 -15.79
C MET A 596 -9.78 4.70 -14.53
N TRP A 597 -9.21 4.93 -13.36
CA TRP A 597 -9.81 4.52 -12.09
C TRP A 597 -10.99 5.39 -11.69
N ASN A 598 -10.98 6.68 -12.01
CA ASN A 598 -12.15 7.53 -11.81
C ASN A 598 -13.32 7.16 -12.72
N GLY A 599 -13.05 6.56 -13.88
CA GLY A 599 -14.09 5.96 -14.73
C GLY A 599 -14.72 4.68 -14.13
N TRP A 600 -14.17 4.14 -13.04
CA TRP A 600 -14.64 2.94 -12.32
C TRP A 600 -15.14 3.22 -10.91
N VAL A 601 -14.75 4.36 -10.35
CA VAL A 601 -15.11 4.78 -9.00
C VAL A 601 -16.54 5.31 -8.97
N GLU A 602 -17.22 5.16 -7.87
CA GLU A 602 -18.52 5.76 -7.66
C GLU A 602 -18.50 6.77 -6.48
N PRO A 603 -18.93 8.03 -6.75
CA PRO A 603 -19.38 8.54 -8.04
C PRO A 603 -18.26 8.61 -9.07
N GLU A 604 -18.58 8.27 -10.32
CA GLU A 604 -17.61 8.40 -11.43
C GLU A 604 -17.42 9.89 -11.76
N GLU A 605 -16.16 10.29 -11.85
CA GLU A 605 -15.80 11.64 -12.24
C GLU A 605 -15.36 11.70 -13.70
N ALA A 606 -15.88 12.69 -14.43
CA ALA A 606 -15.46 12.97 -15.79
C ALA A 606 -14.03 13.54 -15.80
N LYS A 607 -13.09 12.87 -16.48
CA LYS A 607 -11.68 13.28 -16.55
C LYS A 607 -11.11 13.07 -17.95
N THR A 608 -10.24 13.99 -18.35
CA THR A 608 -9.46 13.92 -19.58
C THR A 608 -8.03 14.33 -19.29
N TYR A 609 -7.06 13.68 -19.91
CA TYR A 609 -5.63 13.96 -19.80
C TYR A 609 -4.92 13.77 -21.14
N ILE A 610 -4.12 14.74 -21.55
CA ILE A 610 -3.24 14.63 -22.72
C ILE A 610 -1.91 14.08 -22.25
N ILE A 611 -1.48 12.93 -22.79
CA ILE A 611 -0.19 12.31 -22.47
C ILE A 611 0.96 13.14 -23.06
N GLY A 612 1.99 13.41 -22.24
CA GLY A 612 3.20 14.09 -22.66
C GLY A 612 3.14 15.61 -22.44
N HIS A 613 3.85 16.33 -23.27
CA HIS A 613 3.98 17.80 -23.20
C HIS A 613 3.71 18.44 -24.58
N TRP A 614 3.64 19.79 -24.60
CA TRP A 614 3.48 20.54 -25.85
C TRP A 614 4.58 21.60 -26.02
N ASN A 615 5.87 21.14 -25.91
CA ASN A 615 7.06 21.96 -26.16
C ASN A 615 8.02 21.16 -27.04
N TYR A 616 8.25 21.61 -28.26
CA TYR A 616 9.19 20.97 -29.20
C TYR A 616 10.05 22.03 -29.86
N ASP A 617 11.30 21.68 -30.17
CA ASP A 617 12.21 22.52 -30.93
C ASP A 617 12.02 22.29 -32.45
N ASN A 618 11.39 23.26 -33.10
CA ASN A 618 11.22 23.23 -34.55
C ASN A 618 12.51 23.46 -35.33
N SER A 619 13.60 23.94 -34.73
CA SER A 619 14.83 24.28 -35.43
C SER A 619 15.49 23.08 -36.11
N GLN A 620 15.35 21.90 -35.54
CA GLN A 620 15.87 20.67 -36.12
C GLN A 620 15.08 20.18 -37.34
N PHE A 621 13.80 20.56 -37.47
CA PHE A 621 12.92 20.14 -38.55
C PHE A 621 12.86 21.17 -39.69
N THR A 622 13.25 22.42 -39.45
CA THR A 622 13.27 23.50 -40.45
C THR A 622 14.35 23.32 -41.52
N ILE A 623 15.40 22.54 -41.26
CA ILE A 623 16.46 22.23 -42.24
C ILE A 623 15.88 21.52 -43.50
N HIS A 624 14.73 20.86 -43.40
CA HIS A 624 14.07 20.17 -44.51
C HIS A 624 12.70 20.75 -44.86
N ASN A 625 12.37 21.97 -44.42
CA ASN A 625 11.03 22.57 -44.59
C ASN A 625 9.88 21.66 -44.05
N SER A 626 10.16 20.85 -43.06
CA SER A 626 9.18 19.94 -42.48
C SER A 626 8.81 20.40 -41.05
N GLN A 627 7.53 20.40 -40.76
CA GLN A 627 6.97 20.59 -39.41
C GLN A 627 7.05 19.27 -38.66
N LEU A 628 7.43 19.30 -37.37
CA LEU A 628 7.30 18.11 -36.51
C LEU A 628 5.85 17.64 -36.50
N ARG A 629 5.66 16.37 -36.83
CA ARG A 629 4.35 15.70 -36.74
C ARG A 629 4.46 14.42 -35.94
N LYS A 630 3.55 14.25 -34.98
CA LYS A 630 3.53 13.05 -34.15
C LYS A 630 2.09 12.67 -33.75
N PRO A 631 1.84 11.43 -33.36
CA PRO A 631 0.57 11.08 -32.75
C PRO A 631 0.43 11.77 -31.38
N ILE A 632 -0.77 12.24 -31.07
CA ILE A 632 -1.15 12.70 -29.72
C ILE A 632 -2.11 11.69 -29.12
N HIS A 633 -1.82 11.28 -27.92
CA HIS A 633 -2.61 10.35 -27.14
C HIS A 633 -3.35 11.08 -26.02
N VAL A 634 -4.65 10.85 -25.93
CA VAL A 634 -5.51 11.42 -24.90
C VAL A 634 -6.21 10.28 -24.17
N VAL A 635 -6.16 10.30 -22.85
CA VAL A 635 -6.91 9.38 -22.00
C VAL A 635 -8.12 10.12 -21.47
N SER A 636 -9.32 9.56 -21.63
CA SER A 636 -10.57 10.22 -21.23
C SER A 636 -11.65 9.21 -20.85
N THR A 637 -12.48 9.59 -19.87
CA THR A 637 -13.72 8.88 -19.50
C THR A 637 -14.84 9.07 -20.52
N ALA A 638 -14.74 10.09 -21.39
CA ALA A 638 -15.74 10.44 -22.38
C ALA A 638 -15.89 9.38 -23.48
N ASP A 639 -17.03 9.35 -24.15
CA ASP A 639 -17.32 8.49 -25.33
C ASP A 639 -16.68 8.99 -26.63
N SER A 640 -16.34 10.26 -26.68
CA SER A 640 -15.54 10.85 -27.77
C SER A 640 -14.75 12.06 -27.28
N VAL A 641 -13.59 12.28 -27.89
CA VAL A 641 -12.71 13.40 -27.56
C VAL A 641 -12.41 14.20 -28.82
N GLU A 642 -12.50 15.52 -28.74
CA GLU A 642 -12.09 16.45 -29.78
C GLU A 642 -10.85 17.21 -29.35
N LEU A 643 -9.87 17.36 -30.25
CA LEU A 643 -8.62 18.04 -29.98
C LEU A 643 -8.59 19.41 -30.67
N PHE A 644 -8.14 20.41 -29.95
CA PHE A 644 -8.01 21.77 -30.44
C PHE A 644 -6.56 22.26 -30.34
N LEU A 645 -6.08 22.93 -31.35
CA LEU A 645 -4.78 23.60 -31.35
C LEU A 645 -4.99 25.10 -31.62
N ASN A 646 -4.64 25.93 -30.64
CA ASN A 646 -4.86 27.36 -30.67
C ASN A 646 -6.32 27.73 -31.03
N GLY A 647 -7.31 27.00 -30.44
CA GLY A 647 -8.73 27.19 -30.68
C GLY A 647 -9.27 26.61 -31.99
N ARG A 648 -8.40 26.06 -32.85
CA ARG A 648 -8.80 25.42 -34.12
C ARG A 648 -8.99 23.93 -33.88
N SER A 649 -10.16 23.38 -34.18
CA SER A 649 -10.46 21.96 -34.12
C SER A 649 -9.56 21.15 -35.07
N LEU A 650 -8.98 20.09 -34.54
CA LEU A 650 -8.28 19.05 -35.28
C LEU A 650 -9.16 17.81 -35.52
N GLY A 651 -10.42 17.87 -35.09
CA GLY A 651 -11.38 16.79 -35.22
C GLY A 651 -11.38 15.84 -34.01
N LYS A 652 -12.14 14.75 -34.17
CA LYS A 652 -12.28 13.71 -33.13
C LYS A 652 -11.20 12.67 -33.25
N GLY A 653 -10.68 12.26 -32.09
CA GLY A 653 -9.70 11.20 -31.99
C GLY A 653 -10.28 9.83 -32.30
N LYS A 654 -9.44 8.94 -32.82
CA LYS A 654 -9.79 7.53 -32.98
C LYS A 654 -9.68 6.84 -31.63
N GLN A 655 -10.77 6.30 -31.14
CA GLN A 655 -10.73 5.45 -29.94
C GLN A 655 -10.05 4.12 -30.28
N SER A 656 -8.87 3.91 -29.75
CA SER A 656 -8.08 2.69 -29.97
C SER A 656 -8.29 1.65 -28.85
N TYR A 657 -8.55 2.11 -27.62
CA TYR A 657 -8.90 1.31 -26.44
C TYR A 657 -9.94 2.07 -25.61
N ARG A 658 -10.55 1.44 -24.61
CA ARG A 658 -11.69 2.01 -23.85
C ARG A 658 -11.47 3.46 -23.41
N TYR A 659 -10.30 3.81 -22.94
CA TYR A 659 -10.00 5.16 -22.47
C TYR A 659 -9.03 5.92 -23.37
N LEU A 660 -8.45 5.29 -24.40
CA LEU A 660 -7.38 5.86 -25.21
C LEU A 660 -7.88 6.36 -26.58
N TYR A 661 -7.71 7.66 -26.81
CA TYR A 661 -7.99 8.34 -28.07
C TYR A 661 -6.68 8.77 -28.73
N THR A 662 -6.50 8.41 -30.00
CA THR A 662 -5.30 8.75 -30.77
C THR A 662 -5.65 9.71 -31.91
N PHE A 663 -4.87 10.78 -31.99
CA PHE A 663 -4.91 11.76 -33.04
C PHE A 663 -3.63 11.60 -33.86
N ASP A 664 -3.74 10.93 -34.99
CA ASP A 664 -2.59 10.67 -35.84
C ASP A 664 -2.07 11.96 -36.50
N ASN A 665 -0.75 12.08 -36.62
CA ASN A 665 -0.09 13.05 -37.47
C ASN A 665 -0.42 14.53 -37.11
N VAL A 666 -0.46 14.88 -35.84
CA VAL A 666 -0.67 16.27 -35.37
C VAL A 666 0.62 17.08 -35.57
N GLY A 667 0.52 18.22 -36.26
CA GLY A 667 1.65 19.14 -36.49
C GLY A 667 1.86 20.02 -35.25
N PHE A 668 3.11 20.15 -34.79
CA PHE A 668 3.44 21.05 -33.71
C PHE A 668 3.36 22.52 -34.12
N GLU A 669 2.57 23.30 -33.42
CA GLU A 669 2.53 24.76 -33.43
C GLU A 669 2.56 25.25 -31.98
N PRO A 670 3.44 26.19 -31.59
CA PRO A 670 3.44 26.75 -30.25
C PRO A 670 2.08 27.33 -29.87
N GLY A 671 1.70 27.18 -28.61
CA GLY A 671 0.45 27.72 -28.07
C GLY A 671 -0.27 26.68 -27.18
N THR A 672 -1.59 26.62 -27.30
CA THR A 672 -2.45 25.79 -26.45
C THR A 672 -2.95 24.57 -27.23
N LEU A 673 -2.64 23.38 -26.71
CA LEU A 673 -3.25 22.12 -27.13
C LEU A 673 -4.32 21.74 -26.08
N GLU A 674 -5.58 21.63 -26.52
CA GLU A 674 -6.71 21.34 -25.63
C GLU A 674 -7.49 20.12 -26.12
N ALA A 675 -7.72 19.16 -25.21
CA ALA A 675 -8.61 18.02 -25.43
C ALA A 675 -9.92 18.24 -24.68
N VAL A 676 -11.05 18.02 -25.37
CA VAL A 676 -12.41 18.20 -24.84
C VAL A 676 -13.18 16.90 -25.02
N GLY A 677 -13.61 16.32 -23.91
CA GLY A 677 -14.46 15.12 -23.87
C GLY A 677 -15.93 15.44 -24.08
N SER A 678 -16.69 14.50 -24.65
CA SER A 678 -18.15 14.63 -24.80
C SER A 678 -18.92 14.68 -23.47
N ASP A 679 -18.29 14.29 -22.38
CA ASP A 679 -18.77 14.37 -21.00
C ASP A 679 -18.52 15.73 -20.34
N GLY A 680 -17.90 16.70 -21.06
CA GLY A 680 -17.56 18.02 -20.58
C GLY A 680 -16.18 18.10 -19.90
N SER A 681 -15.49 16.97 -19.71
CA SER A 681 -14.10 16.99 -19.21
C SER A 681 -13.15 17.62 -20.25
N HIS A 682 -12.13 18.33 -19.76
CA HIS A 682 -11.14 18.93 -20.66
C HIS A 682 -9.76 18.99 -19.98
N TYR A 683 -8.72 19.03 -20.80
CA TYR A 683 -7.33 19.19 -20.35
C TYR A 683 -6.55 20.05 -21.35
N LYS A 684 -5.65 20.90 -20.84
CA LYS A 684 -4.83 21.81 -21.63
C LYS A 684 -3.36 21.64 -21.38
N LEU A 685 -2.58 21.63 -22.43
CA LEU A 685 -1.15 21.84 -22.43
C LEU A 685 -0.83 23.17 -23.08
N GLU A 686 0.08 23.93 -22.49
CA GLU A 686 0.54 25.19 -23.05
C GLU A 686 2.04 25.11 -23.32
N THR A 687 2.46 25.63 -24.48
CA THR A 687 3.88 25.78 -24.79
C THR A 687 4.49 26.82 -23.84
N ALA A 688 5.43 26.41 -23.02
CA ALA A 688 6.22 27.34 -22.21
C ALA A 688 7.18 28.14 -23.09
N GLY A 689 7.45 29.38 -22.66
CA GLY A 689 8.48 30.20 -23.27
C GLY A 689 9.89 29.81 -22.83
N GLU A 690 10.86 30.72 -23.13
CA GLU A 690 12.24 30.50 -22.71
C GLU A 690 12.36 30.44 -21.19
N PRO A 691 13.18 29.55 -20.66
CA PRO A 691 13.49 29.48 -19.23
C PRO A 691 13.93 30.84 -18.69
N SER A 692 13.35 31.25 -17.58
CA SER A 692 13.53 32.62 -17.06
C SER A 692 13.98 32.65 -15.58
N GLN A 693 13.46 31.73 -14.79
CA GLN A 693 13.73 31.74 -13.35
C GLN A 693 13.53 30.35 -12.73
N LEU A 694 14.15 30.14 -11.60
CA LEU A 694 13.82 29.06 -10.70
C LEU A 694 12.63 29.47 -9.83
N LYS A 695 11.80 28.51 -9.46
CA LYS A 695 10.73 28.66 -8.48
C LYS A 695 10.91 27.59 -7.41
N LEU A 696 10.88 27.97 -6.14
CA LEU A 696 10.89 27.06 -5.00
C LEU A 696 9.49 26.99 -4.39
N THR A 697 9.08 25.81 -3.99
CA THR A 697 7.83 25.55 -3.23
C THR A 697 8.16 24.60 -2.09
N ALA A 698 7.73 24.91 -0.87
CA ALA A 698 7.88 24.00 0.26
C ALA A 698 6.64 23.14 0.43
N ILE A 699 6.86 21.85 0.66
CA ILE A 699 5.87 20.87 1.10
C ILE A 699 6.32 20.45 2.50
N GLU A 700 5.54 20.80 3.51
CA GLU A 700 5.91 20.67 4.90
C GLU A 700 4.82 20.00 5.73
N ASN A 701 5.17 19.66 6.97
CA ASN A 701 4.25 19.18 7.96
C ASN A 701 3.01 20.10 8.07
N PRO A 702 1.79 19.60 7.88
CA PRO A 702 0.57 20.42 7.95
C PRO A 702 0.38 21.17 9.29
N GLU A 703 1.01 20.69 10.36
CA GLU A 703 1.03 21.34 11.67
C GLU A 703 2.25 22.28 11.85
N GLY A 704 2.99 22.57 10.77
CA GLY A 704 4.22 23.32 10.74
C GLY A 704 5.45 22.48 11.11
N THR A 705 6.59 22.79 10.49
CA THR A 705 7.85 22.04 10.66
C THR A 705 8.35 22.13 12.09
N LYS A 706 8.64 21.00 12.73
CA LYS A 706 9.09 20.91 14.13
C LYS A 706 10.61 20.88 14.22
N ALA A 707 11.16 21.61 15.18
CA ALA A 707 12.58 21.60 15.54
C ALA A 707 12.86 20.41 16.51
N ASP A 708 12.66 19.18 16.04
CA ASP A 708 12.81 17.95 16.81
C ASP A 708 14.00 17.08 16.37
N GLY A 709 14.65 17.45 15.27
CA GLY A 709 15.77 16.69 14.70
C GLY A 709 15.36 15.52 13.83
N ALA A 710 14.05 15.25 13.65
CA ALA A 710 13.50 14.19 12.82
C ALA A 710 12.55 14.72 11.74
N ASP A 711 11.86 15.84 11.98
CA ASP A 711 10.94 16.42 11.00
C ASP A 711 11.68 16.92 9.76
N MET A 712 10.98 16.94 8.62
CA MET A 712 11.57 17.21 7.32
C MET A 712 10.73 18.21 6.54
N VAL A 713 11.37 18.84 5.55
CA VAL A 713 10.72 19.65 4.53
C VAL A 713 11.12 19.13 3.15
N LEU A 714 10.16 18.97 2.27
CA LEU A 714 10.37 18.65 0.87
C LEU A 714 10.29 19.95 0.05
N PHE A 715 11.40 20.39 -0.52
CA PHE A 715 11.44 21.55 -1.38
C PHE A 715 11.39 21.12 -2.84
N GLU A 716 10.40 21.63 -3.58
CA GLU A 716 10.31 21.48 -5.03
C GLU A 716 10.95 22.67 -5.73
N VAL A 717 11.81 22.39 -6.70
CA VAL A 717 12.41 23.36 -7.60
C VAL A 717 11.87 23.16 -9.00
N GLU A 718 11.36 24.22 -9.61
CA GLU A 718 10.91 24.26 -10.99
C GLU A 718 11.70 25.29 -11.80
N VAL A 719 12.02 24.95 -13.05
CA VAL A 719 12.46 25.93 -14.05
C VAL A 719 11.23 26.43 -14.78
N VAL A 720 10.97 27.74 -14.66
CA VAL A 720 9.77 28.33 -15.25
C VAL A 720 10.10 29.48 -16.21
N ASP A 721 9.20 29.73 -17.15
CA ASP A 721 9.26 30.87 -18.06
C ASP A 721 8.81 32.17 -17.36
N ARG A 722 8.75 33.28 -18.11
CA ARG A 722 8.33 34.59 -17.56
C ARG A 722 6.87 34.63 -17.08
N GLN A 723 6.03 33.71 -17.54
CA GLN A 723 4.63 33.57 -17.14
C GLN A 723 4.46 32.58 -15.95
N GLY A 724 5.55 31.98 -15.49
CA GLY A 724 5.53 31.02 -14.39
C GLY A 724 5.15 29.60 -14.81
N ARG A 725 5.11 29.29 -16.12
CA ARG A 725 4.84 27.96 -16.64
C ARG A 725 6.12 27.14 -16.60
N ARG A 726 6.03 25.90 -16.17
CA ARG A 726 7.17 24.98 -16.14
C ARG A 726 7.69 24.72 -17.56
N CYS A 727 9.02 24.75 -17.70
CA CYS A 727 9.72 24.43 -18.93
C CYS A 727 9.99 22.92 -19.01
N PRO A 728 9.16 22.11 -19.68
CA PRO A 728 9.19 20.64 -19.55
C PRO A 728 10.40 19.98 -20.20
N LEU A 729 11.17 20.69 -21.01
CA LEU A 729 12.38 20.17 -21.64
C LEU A 729 13.67 20.58 -20.92
N ASP A 730 13.55 21.31 -19.81
CA ASP A 730 14.71 21.77 -19.08
C ASP A 730 15.30 20.67 -18.20
N ASN A 731 16.60 20.44 -18.35
CA ASN A 731 17.35 19.42 -17.61
C ASN A 731 18.66 20.02 -17.06
N ARG A 732 18.67 21.34 -16.79
CA ARG A 732 19.87 22.04 -16.28
C ARG A 732 20.23 21.61 -14.87
N MET A 733 21.52 21.75 -14.57
CA MET A 733 22.03 21.59 -13.21
C MET A 733 21.56 22.74 -12.33
N VAL A 734 21.06 22.43 -11.14
CA VAL A 734 20.72 23.38 -10.08
C VAL A 734 21.68 23.16 -8.91
N HIS A 735 22.31 24.21 -8.46
CA HIS A 735 23.14 24.23 -7.26
C HIS A 735 22.31 24.76 -6.09
N PHE A 736 22.35 24.05 -4.97
CA PHE A 736 21.64 24.42 -3.75
C PHE A 736 22.63 24.87 -2.67
N GLU A 737 22.22 25.86 -1.88
CA GLU A 737 22.90 26.25 -0.66
C GLU A 737 21.89 26.28 0.48
N LEU A 738 22.27 25.65 1.60
CA LEU A 738 21.45 25.54 2.81
C LEU A 738 22.17 26.16 3.98
N TRP A 739 21.48 27.02 4.75
CA TRP A 739 22.01 27.56 6.01
C TRP A 739 20.89 27.72 7.04
N GLY A 740 21.27 27.82 8.32
CA GLY A 740 20.34 27.87 9.44
C GLY A 740 20.08 26.51 10.06
N GLU A 741 18.85 26.30 10.53
CA GLU A 741 18.49 25.13 11.34
C GLU A 741 17.97 23.94 10.50
N GLY A 742 18.67 23.66 9.41
CA GLY A 742 18.40 22.54 8.51
C GLY A 742 19.62 21.66 8.26
N LYS A 743 19.42 20.37 8.07
CA LYS A 743 20.43 19.40 7.63
C LYS A 743 20.08 18.92 6.22
N TRP A 744 21.03 19.00 5.30
CA TRP A 744 20.88 18.60 3.93
C TRP A 744 20.74 17.08 3.80
N ILE A 745 19.71 16.62 3.10
CA ILE A 745 19.51 15.24 2.66
C ILE A 745 19.69 15.17 1.14
N GLY A 746 19.11 16.15 0.41
CA GLY A 746 19.18 16.22 -1.05
C GLY A 746 18.04 15.47 -1.74
N GLY A 747 18.22 15.22 -3.02
CA GLY A 747 17.25 14.57 -3.90
C GLY A 747 17.87 13.45 -4.72
N ILE A 748 17.24 13.11 -5.84
CA ILE A 748 17.68 12.09 -6.76
C ILE A 748 17.49 12.55 -8.21
N ALA A 749 18.41 12.17 -9.10
CA ALA A 749 18.27 12.36 -10.54
C ALA A 749 19.12 11.32 -11.30
N THR A 750 18.77 11.08 -12.54
CA THR A 750 19.51 10.17 -13.43
C THR A 750 20.78 10.83 -13.96
N GLY A 751 21.87 10.09 -14.10
CA GLY A 751 23.04 10.54 -14.87
C GLY A 751 24.41 10.43 -14.20
N ARG A 752 24.49 9.92 -12.97
CA ARG A 752 25.77 9.54 -12.33
C ARG A 752 25.56 8.32 -11.43
N SER A 753 26.67 7.69 -11.05
CA SER A 753 26.61 6.42 -10.31
C SER A 753 25.85 6.51 -8.98
N GLU A 754 25.97 7.63 -8.27
CA GLU A 754 25.28 7.86 -6.99
C GLU A 754 23.89 8.47 -7.16
N ASN A 755 23.37 8.58 -8.37
CA ASN A 755 22.07 9.22 -8.66
C ASN A 755 21.91 10.63 -8.06
N TYR A 756 22.99 11.33 -7.82
CA TYR A 756 23.07 12.64 -7.14
C TYR A 756 22.54 12.63 -5.68
N VAL A 757 22.23 11.48 -5.08
CA VAL A 757 21.72 11.42 -3.71
C VAL A 757 22.72 12.02 -2.73
N GLY A 758 22.28 13.02 -1.95
CA GLY A 758 23.12 13.79 -1.03
C GLY A 758 23.94 14.90 -1.67
N ALA A 759 23.95 15.04 -3.00
CA ALA A 759 24.69 16.11 -3.68
C ALA A 759 23.95 17.46 -3.58
N TYR A 760 24.72 18.55 -3.49
CA TYR A 760 24.21 19.92 -3.56
C TYR A 760 23.96 20.37 -5.01
N ASP A 761 24.58 19.71 -5.97
CA ASP A 761 24.33 19.91 -7.39
C ASP A 761 23.39 18.79 -7.87
N LEU A 762 22.17 19.18 -8.25
CA LEU A 762 21.12 18.26 -8.66
C LEU A 762 20.48 18.77 -9.95
N PRO A 763 20.44 18.01 -11.06
CA PRO A 763 19.72 18.47 -12.24
C PRO A 763 18.21 18.41 -12.02
N VAL A 764 17.49 19.37 -12.59
CA VAL A 764 16.07 19.15 -12.85
C VAL A 764 15.92 18.08 -13.94
N GLU A 765 14.81 17.35 -13.92
CA GLU A 765 14.41 16.43 -14.97
C GLU A 765 13.01 16.81 -15.41
N CYS A 766 12.84 17.10 -16.72
CA CYS A 766 11.60 17.66 -17.23
C CYS A 766 11.16 18.95 -16.52
N GLY A 767 12.13 19.80 -16.18
CA GLY A 767 11.93 21.11 -15.59
C GLY A 767 11.60 21.13 -14.09
N VAL A 768 11.67 20.01 -13.40
CA VAL A 768 11.33 19.91 -11.96
C VAL A 768 12.21 18.89 -11.24
N ASN A 769 12.52 19.16 -9.98
CA ASN A 769 13.05 18.16 -9.05
C ASN A 769 12.68 18.53 -7.60
N ARG A 770 13.01 17.64 -6.65
CA ARG A 770 12.73 17.83 -5.22
C ARG A 770 13.95 17.48 -4.38
N VAL A 771 14.09 18.18 -3.27
CA VAL A 771 15.13 17.90 -2.27
C VAL A 771 14.54 17.89 -0.86
N LEU A 772 15.05 16.98 -0.01
CA LEU A 772 14.69 16.88 1.39
C LEU A 772 15.69 17.64 2.26
N VAL A 773 15.18 18.34 3.26
CA VAL A 773 15.95 18.96 4.34
C VAL A 773 15.34 18.48 5.67
N ARG A 774 16.17 17.97 6.57
CA ARG A 774 15.78 17.57 7.94
C ARG A 774 15.96 18.75 8.88
N SER A 775 15.06 18.97 9.82
CA SER A 775 15.21 19.98 10.88
C SER A 775 16.34 19.62 11.85
N THR A 776 16.86 20.63 12.55
CA THR A 776 17.68 20.42 13.75
C THR A 776 16.80 20.41 15.00
N VAL A 777 17.40 20.21 16.17
CA VAL A 777 16.69 20.32 17.46
C VAL A 777 16.54 21.78 17.94
N ASN A 778 17.13 22.74 17.24
CA ASN A 778 17.02 24.15 17.55
C ASN A 778 15.95 24.80 16.66
N ALA A 779 15.05 25.54 17.27
CA ALA A 779 14.09 26.33 16.51
C ALA A 779 14.78 27.54 15.84
N GLY A 780 14.47 27.79 14.58
CA GLY A 780 15.05 28.85 13.80
C GLY A 780 14.66 28.74 12.33
N ASP A 781 15.36 29.52 11.52
CA ASP A 781 15.10 29.55 10.08
C ASP A 781 15.87 28.48 9.34
N ILE A 782 15.18 27.78 8.44
CA ILE A 782 15.75 26.97 7.37
C ILE A 782 15.77 27.84 6.13
N ASN A 783 16.95 28.18 5.65
CA ASN A 783 17.12 29.01 4.47
C ASN A 783 17.68 28.19 3.32
N LEU A 784 16.97 28.16 2.19
CA LEU A 784 17.39 27.45 0.99
C LEU A 784 17.48 28.41 -0.18
N SER A 785 18.59 28.40 -0.90
CA SER A 785 18.72 29.01 -2.21
C SER A 785 19.02 28.00 -3.28
N ALA A 786 18.53 28.30 -4.49
CA ALA A 786 18.74 27.50 -5.68
C ALA A 786 19.23 28.39 -6.81
N TYR A 787 20.32 27.97 -7.47
CA TYR A 787 20.99 28.71 -8.55
C TYR A 787 21.11 27.79 -9.77
N ALA A 788 20.92 28.35 -10.95
CA ALA A 788 21.19 27.63 -12.20
C ALA A 788 21.64 28.65 -13.29
N GLU A 789 22.45 28.18 -14.22
CA GLU A 789 22.97 29.03 -15.29
C GLU A 789 21.83 29.56 -16.19
N GLY A 790 21.89 30.86 -16.51
CA GLY A 790 20.99 31.50 -17.47
C GLY A 790 19.57 31.79 -16.98
N VAL A 791 19.28 31.56 -15.71
CA VAL A 791 17.96 31.84 -15.11
C VAL A 791 18.12 32.57 -13.76
N ARG A 792 17.10 33.30 -13.36
CA ARG A 792 17.10 33.96 -12.04
C ARG A 792 17.04 32.94 -10.92
N PRO A 793 17.84 33.10 -9.84
CA PRO A 793 17.80 32.21 -8.69
C PRO A 793 16.50 32.31 -7.91
N ALA A 794 16.25 31.32 -7.06
CA ALA A 794 15.15 31.32 -6.09
C ALA A 794 15.68 31.19 -4.66
N TYR A 795 14.96 31.80 -3.73
CA TYR A 795 15.28 31.82 -2.31
C TYR A 795 14.02 31.51 -1.52
N MET A 796 14.15 30.75 -0.44
CA MET A 796 13.06 30.47 0.48
C MET A 796 13.58 30.40 1.90
N THR A 797 12.83 30.98 2.83
CA THR A 797 13.03 30.88 4.27
C THR A 797 11.79 30.22 4.87
N LEU A 798 11.97 29.21 5.68
CA LEU A 798 10.94 28.51 6.42
C LEU A 798 11.31 28.50 7.90
N GLN A 799 10.35 28.79 8.78
CA GLN A 799 10.60 28.86 10.22
C GLN A 799 10.15 27.57 10.91
N THR A 800 11.05 26.97 11.69
CA THR A 800 10.74 25.79 12.48
C THR A 800 10.15 26.16 13.84
N GLN A 801 9.23 25.32 14.33
CA GLN A 801 8.56 25.49 15.60
C GLN A 801 9.36 24.80 16.72
N SER A 802 9.59 25.51 17.82
CA SER A 802 10.23 24.93 19.00
C SER A 802 9.38 23.83 19.60
N VAL A 803 10.01 22.71 19.93
CA VAL A 803 9.43 21.58 20.65
C VAL A 803 10.32 21.23 21.83
N HIS A 804 9.72 20.62 22.87
CA HIS A 804 10.50 20.11 23.99
C HIS A 804 11.20 18.82 23.54
N THR A 805 12.54 18.87 23.47
CA THR A 805 13.40 17.77 23.00
C THR A 805 14.25 17.13 24.09
N ALA A 806 13.91 17.36 25.38
CA ALA A 806 14.53 16.62 26.46
C ALA A 806 14.19 15.11 26.36
N ASP A 807 13.96 14.39 27.43
CA ASP A 807 13.74 12.93 27.38
C ASP A 807 12.64 12.49 26.41
N TYR A 808 11.65 13.32 26.08
CA TYR A 808 10.47 12.98 25.30
C TYR A 808 10.08 14.05 24.29
N LEU A 809 9.57 13.63 23.11
CA LEU A 809 8.94 14.51 22.14
C LEU A 809 7.41 14.60 22.37
N PRO A 810 6.77 15.70 21.96
CA PRO A 810 5.32 15.76 21.95
C PRO A 810 4.76 14.73 20.96
N GLN A 811 3.63 14.12 21.34
CA GLN A 811 2.94 13.22 20.43
C GLN A 811 2.16 14.04 19.39
N LEU A 812 2.49 13.84 18.11
CA LEU A 812 1.80 14.49 17.01
C LEU A 812 0.55 13.69 16.63
N THR A 813 -0.60 14.36 16.59
CA THR A 813 -1.86 13.78 16.14
C THR A 813 -2.29 14.40 14.82
N LEU A 814 -1.98 13.73 13.71
CA LEU A 814 -2.37 14.19 12.37
C LEU A 814 -3.88 14.00 12.14
N LYS A 815 -4.47 14.94 11.40
CA LYS A 815 -5.89 14.94 11.09
C LYS A 815 -6.23 13.97 9.96
N PRO A 816 -7.41 13.31 10.02
CA PRO A 816 -7.90 12.51 8.92
C PRO A 816 -8.13 13.32 7.63
N ARG A 817 -8.01 12.65 6.48
CA ARG A 817 -8.42 13.16 5.17
C ARG A 817 -9.84 12.66 4.87
N LEU A 818 -10.70 13.55 4.42
CA LEU A 818 -12.13 13.28 4.18
C LEU A 818 -12.52 13.67 2.74
N GLY A 819 -11.59 13.53 1.80
CA GLY A 819 -11.67 14.10 0.45
C GLY A 819 -12.79 13.55 -0.41
N HIS A 820 -13.07 12.25 -0.33
CA HIS A 820 -14.13 11.60 -1.12
C HIS A 820 -15.51 11.60 -0.43
N GLY A 821 -15.58 12.05 0.81
CA GLY A 821 -16.81 11.96 1.60
C GLY A 821 -17.14 10.53 2.03
N GLU A 822 -18.22 10.41 2.80
CA GLU A 822 -18.69 9.12 3.29
C GLU A 822 -19.28 8.26 2.16
N THR A 823 -19.21 6.94 2.30
CA THR A 823 -19.78 6.00 1.32
C THR A 823 -21.27 6.28 1.06
N PRO A 824 -21.69 6.50 -0.20
CA PRO A 824 -23.09 6.72 -0.53
C PRO A 824 -23.99 5.52 -0.16
N ASN A 825 -25.22 5.79 0.23
CA ASN A 825 -26.20 4.76 0.63
C ASN A 825 -26.83 3.98 -0.55
N GLY A 826 -26.64 4.42 -1.78
CA GLY A 826 -27.21 3.76 -2.96
C GLY A 826 -26.43 2.51 -3.39
N PRO A 827 -27.00 1.68 -4.27
CA PRO A 827 -26.27 0.53 -4.82
C PRO A 827 -25.07 0.99 -5.66
N SER A 828 -23.97 0.24 -5.57
CA SER A 828 -22.72 0.54 -6.30
C SER A 828 -22.76 0.12 -7.78
N TYR A 829 -23.76 -0.64 -8.20
CA TYR A 829 -23.90 -1.12 -9.59
C TYR A 829 -25.33 -1.53 -9.93
N LYS A 830 -25.56 -1.74 -11.22
CA LYS A 830 -26.78 -2.35 -11.74
C LYS A 830 -26.42 -3.62 -12.50
N ASP A 831 -27.27 -4.65 -12.39
CA ASP A 831 -27.10 -5.84 -13.21
C ASP A 831 -27.32 -5.48 -14.70
N CYS A 832 -26.27 -5.62 -15.50
CA CYS A 832 -26.28 -5.43 -16.94
C CYS A 832 -26.33 -6.76 -17.68
N LEU A 833 -25.63 -7.77 -17.12
CA LEU A 833 -25.57 -9.13 -17.62
C LEU A 833 -25.84 -10.11 -16.48
N VAL A 834 -26.70 -11.09 -16.72
CA VAL A 834 -27.06 -12.13 -15.75
C VAL A 834 -26.56 -13.48 -16.25
N SER A 835 -25.83 -14.20 -15.42
CA SER A 835 -25.36 -15.55 -15.72
C SER A 835 -26.53 -16.52 -15.87
N VAL A 836 -26.38 -17.45 -16.80
CA VAL A 836 -27.32 -18.56 -17.04
C VAL A 836 -26.59 -19.85 -16.78
N ASP A 837 -27.01 -20.57 -15.74
CA ASP A 837 -26.36 -21.79 -15.30
C ASP A 837 -26.43 -22.91 -16.35
N VAL A 838 -25.39 -23.74 -16.37
CA VAL A 838 -25.30 -24.96 -17.16
C VAL A 838 -25.75 -26.14 -16.28
N VAL A 839 -26.79 -26.85 -16.72
CA VAL A 839 -27.31 -28.02 -16.00
C VAL A 839 -26.77 -29.35 -16.53
N LYS A 840 -26.32 -29.38 -17.79
CA LYS A 840 -25.76 -30.55 -18.45
C LYS A 840 -24.84 -30.10 -19.60
N ALA A 841 -23.79 -30.83 -19.83
CA ALA A 841 -22.92 -30.58 -20.97
C ALA A 841 -22.54 -31.89 -21.70
N THR A 842 -22.33 -31.82 -23.01
CA THR A 842 -21.85 -32.90 -23.87
C THR A 842 -20.81 -32.37 -24.85
N ALA A 843 -19.88 -33.22 -25.24
CA ALA A 843 -18.80 -32.81 -26.16
C ALA A 843 -18.56 -33.84 -27.24
N GLY A 844 -17.85 -33.49 -28.30
CA GLY A 844 -17.44 -34.39 -29.38
C GLY A 844 -16.42 -35.45 -28.91
N SER A 845 -15.72 -35.18 -27.82
CA SER A 845 -14.76 -36.08 -27.20
C SER A 845 -14.59 -35.72 -25.72
N ASN A 846 -14.08 -36.65 -24.91
CA ASN A 846 -13.73 -36.43 -23.48
C ASN A 846 -14.88 -35.80 -22.66
N SER A 847 -16.14 -36.25 -22.91
CA SER A 847 -17.32 -35.64 -22.29
C SER A 847 -17.35 -35.76 -20.76
N ALA A 848 -16.64 -36.75 -20.19
CA ALA A 848 -16.55 -36.93 -18.73
C ALA A 848 -15.86 -35.73 -18.04
N ASP A 849 -14.88 -35.13 -18.70
CA ASP A 849 -14.10 -34.03 -18.17
C ASP A 849 -14.70 -32.63 -18.49
N LEU A 850 -15.80 -32.61 -19.26
CA LEU A 850 -16.39 -31.34 -19.73
C LEU A 850 -16.88 -30.45 -18.56
N LYS A 851 -17.19 -31.04 -17.42
CA LYS A 851 -17.54 -30.33 -16.18
C LYS A 851 -16.43 -29.36 -15.73
N ASN A 852 -15.16 -29.66 -16.02
CA ASN A 852 -14.02 -28.85 -15.70
C ASN A 852 -13.96 -27.51 -16.48
N SER A 853 -14.87 -27.28 -17.41
CA SER A 853 -14.99 -26.02 -18.16
C SER A 853 -16.02 -25.05 -17.57
N TYR A 854 -16.64 -25.38 -16.44
CA TYR A 854 -17.61 -24.52 -15.71
C TYR A 854 -17.75 -24.90 -14.22
N ASP A 855 -16.65 -25.33 -13.59
CA ASP A 855 -16.59 -25.78 -12.19
C ASP A 855 -16.11 -24.71 -11.19
N ASP A 856 -15.83 -23.50 -11.66
CA ASP A 856 -15.25 -22.37 -10.91
C ASP A 856 -13.84 -22.68 -10.37
N ASN A 857 -13.08 -23.54 -11.10
CA ASN A 857 -11.70 -23.90 -10.77
C ASN A 857 -10.79 -23.67 -11.99
N GLU A 858 -10.07 -22.58 -11.98
CA GLU A 858 -9.19 -22.18 -13.10
C GLU A 858 -7.90 -23.02 -13.23
N LEU A 859 -7.70 -24.04 -12.38
CA LEU A 859 -6.62 -25.01 -12.48
C LEU A 859 -7.03 -26.30 -13.20
N THR A 860 -8.31 -26.43 -13.57
CA THR A 860 -8.85 -27.53 -14.38
C THR A 860 -9.17 -27.08 -15.79
N GLU A 861 -9.32 -28.01 -16.71
CA GLU A 861 -9.73 -27.72 -18.07
C GLU A 861 -10.47 -28.93 -18.71
N TRP A 862 -11.28 -28.64 -19.70
CA TRP A 862 -11.69 -29.61 -20.70
C TRP A 862 -10.86 -29.46 -21.97
N LYS A 863 -10.45 -30.58 -22.58
CA LYS A 863 -9.79 -30.61 -23.89
C LYS A 863 -10.39 -31.65 -24.81
N SER A 864 -10.51 -31.32 -26.10
CA SER A 864 -10.90 -32.25 -27.13
C SER A 864 -9.78 -33.24 -27.50
N ASP A 865 -10.07 -34.28 -28.31
CA ASP A 865 -9.18 -35.38 -28.68
C ASP A 865 -8.14 -35.06 -29.78
N GLY A 866 -8.01 -33.80 -30.15
CA GLY A 866 -7.11 -33.35 -31.22
C GLY A 866 -7.65 -33.54 -32.65
N LYS A 867 -8.92 -33.89 -32.80
CA LYS A 867 -9.59 -33.98 -34.11
C LYS A 867 -10.58 -32.85 -34.25
N LEU A 868 -10.45 -32.04 -35.29
CA LEU A 868 -11.27 -30.85 -35.51
C LEU A 868 -12.79 -31.18 -35.53
N GLN A 869 -13.15 -32.27 -36.08
CA GLN A 869 -14.58 -32.72 -36.14
C GLN A 869 -15.19 -32.99 -34.75
N ASN A 870 -14.35 -33.34 -33.74
CA ASN A 870 -14.72 -33.62 -32.36
C ASN A 870 -14.46 -32.44 -31.41
N ALA A 871 -13.89 -31.32 -31.92
CA ALA A 871 -13.53 -30.14 -31.13
C ALA A 871 -14.75 -29.22 -30.92
N TRP A 872 -15.74 -29.70 -30.21
CA TRP A 872 -16.96 -28.98 -29.86
C TRP A 872 -17.48 -29.39 -28.48
N ALA A 873 -18.10 -28.41 -27.80
CA ALA A 873 -18.78 -28.59 -26.53
C ALA A 873 -20.16 -27.96 -26.59
N ARG A 874 -21.18 -28.66 -26.05
CA ARG A 874 -22.57 -28.20 -25.97
C ARG A 874 -23.01 -28.15 -24.53
N TYR A 875 -23.49 -26.99 -24.11
CA TYR A 875 -23.93 -26.66 -22.75
C TYR A 875 -25.46 -26.48 -22.76
N THR A 876 -26.18 -27.33 -22.01
CA THR A 876 -27.62 -27.20 -21.80
C THR A 876 -27.88 -26.23 -20.67
N LEU A 877 -28.68 -25.20 -20.93
CA LEU A 877 -28.99 -24.12 -20.01
C LEU A 877 -30.04 -24.54 -18.99
N SER A 878 -30.01 -23.96 -17.79
CA SER A 878 -31.02 -24.15 -16.73
C SER A 878 -32.40 -23.65 -17.13
N ARG A 879 -32.47 -22.73 -18.09
CA ARG A 879 -33.68 -22.16 -18.68
C ARG A 879 -33.42 -21.76 -20.12
N ARG A 880 -34.52 -21.55 -20.88
CA ARG A 880 -34.41 -20.98 -22.20
C ARG A 880 -33.97 -19.51 -22.10
N ALA A 881 -32.84 -19.15 -22.71
CA ALA A 881 -32.23 -17.82 -22.62
C ALA A 881 -31.67 -17.33 -23.95
N ALA A 882 -31.60 -16.03 -24.10
CA ALA A 882 -30.99 -15.37 -25.26
C ALA A 882 -29.58 -14.86 -24.84
N ILE A 883 -28.60 -15.77 -24.94
CA ILE A 883 -27.24 -15.44 -24.54
C ILE A 883 -26.69 -14.32 -25.41
N SER A 884 -26.33 -13.21 -24.77
CA SER A 884 -25.80 -12.00 -25.40
C SER A 884 -24.30 -11.87 -25.26
N GLU A 885 -23.69 -12.55 -24.27
CA GLU A 885 -22.25 -12.57 -24.07
C GLU A 885 -21.81 -13.95 -23.57
N ILE A 886 -20.65 -14.40 -24.05
CA ILE A 886 -19.96 -15.59 -23.59
C ILE A 886 -18.55 -15.18 -23.17
N THR A 887 -18.23 -15.45 -21.93
CA THR A 887 -16.88 -15.24 -21.41
C THR A 887 -16.16 -16.59 -21.35
N LEU A 888 -14.98 -16.67 -21.93
CA LEU A 888 -14.16 -17.89 -22.01
C LEU A 888 -12.75 -17.66 -21.49
N LYS A 889 -12.25 -18.56 -20.67
CA LYS A 889 -10.81 -18.73 -20.41
C LYS A 889 -10.32 -19.94 -21.20
N LEU A 890 -9.44 -19.71 -22.16
CA LEU A 890 -8.91 -20.73 -23.07
C LEU A 890 -7.44 -20.98 -22.78
N THR A 891 -6.98 -22.22 -22.79
CA THR A 891 -5.58 -22.54 -22.51
C THR A 891 -4.65 -21.85 -23.52
N GLY A 892 -3.58 -21.23 -23.01
CA GLY A 892 -2.63 -20.44 -23.79
C GLY A 892 -3.15 -19.06 -24.15
N TRP A 893 -3.99 -18.47 -23.32
CA TRP A 893 -4.69 -17.19 -23.54
C TRP A 893 -3.81 -15.99 -23.97
N ARG A 894 -2.52 -15.97 -23.65
CA ARG A 894 -1.62 -14.88 -24.07
C ARG A 894 -1.07 -15.03 -25.48
N GLN A 895 -1.17 -16.19 -26.08
CA GLN A 895 -0.49 -16.49 -27.34
C GLN A 895 -1.37 -17.23 -28.35
N LYS A 896 -2.38 -17.98 -27.89
CA LYS A 896 -3.22 -18.80 -28.75
C LYS A 896 -4.51 -18.07 -29.11
N CYS A 897 -4.83 -18.08 -30.41
CA CYS A 897 -6.06 -17.55 -30.97
C CYS A 897 -6.89 -18.69 -31.54
N TYR A 898 -8.09 -18.88 -31.03
CA TYR A 898 -8.98 -19.99 -31.38
C TYR A 898 -10.00 -19.55 -32.43
N PRO A 899 -10.01 -20.12 -33.65
CA PRO A 899 -11.09 -19.94 -34.61
C PRO A 899 -12.33 -20.71 -34.15
N LEU A 900 -13.36 -20.00 -33.71
CA LEU A 900 -14.56 -20.58 -33.08
C LEU A 900 -15.82 -20.18 -33.83
N ALA A 901 -16.85 -21.06 -33.80
CA ALA A 901 -18.24 -20.72 -34.10
C ALA A 901 -19.12 -21.10 -32.91
N VAL A 902 -20.09 -20.24 -32.59
CA VAL A 902 -21.08 -20.43 -31.53
C VAL A 902 -22.47 -20.59 -32.11
N TYR A 903 -23.21 -21.58 -31.61
CA TYR A 903 -24.57 -21.86 -32.00
C TYR A 903 -25.50 -21.78 -30.80
N ALA A 904 -26.63 -21.11 -30.97
CA ALA A 904 -27.77 -21.14 -30.07
C ALA A 904 -28.81 -22.14 -30.65
N GLY A 905 -28.92 -23.31 -30.04
CA GLY A 905 -29.63 -24.45 -30.65
C GLY A 905 -29.01 -24.82 -32.01
N LYS A 906 -29.75 -24.64 -33.09
CA LYS A 906 -29.27 -24.88 -34.47
C LYS A 906 -28.77 -23.66 -35.20
N LYS A 907 -28.97 -22.44 -34.65
CA LYS A 907 -28.63 -21.18 -35.31
C LYS A 907 -27.24 -20.73 -34.93
N LYS A 908 -26.38 -20.46 -35.93
CA LYS A 908 -25.07 -19.85 -35.69
C LYS A 908 -25.31 -18.41 -35.30
N VAL A 909 -24.75 -17.98 -34.14
CA VAL A 909 -24.93 -16.66 -33.55
C VAL A 909 -23.64 -15.87 -33.49
N TRP A 910 -22.49 -16.55 -33.57
CA TRP A 910 -21.17 -15.90 -33.59
C TRP A 910 -20.17 -16.77 -34.35
N GLU A 911 -19.22 -16.14 -35.05
CA GLU A 911 -18.06 -16.81 -35.64
C GLU A 911 -16.89 -15.81 -35.69
N GLY A 912 -15.70 -16.22 -35.31
CA GLY A 912 -14.52 -15.38 -35.34
C GLY A 912 -13.29 -16.09 -34.77
N ILE A 913 -12.20 -15.34 -34.66
CA ILE A 913 -10.94 -15.78 -34.04
C ILE A 913 -10.80 -15.03 -32.72
N THR A 914 -10.57 -15.76 -31.62
CA THR A 914 -10.37 -15.13 -30.31
C THR A 914 -9.06 -14.35 -30.28
N PRO A 915 -9.01 -13.18 -29.62
CA PRO A 915 -7.74 -12.48 -29.43
C PRO A 915 -6.90 -13.18 -28.34
N ALA A 916 -5.59 -12.86 -28.31
CA ALA A 916 -4.77 -13.11 -27.14
C ALA A 916 -5.13 -12.09 -26.03
N THR A 917 -5.14 -12.52 -24.76
CA THR A 917 -5.60 -11.70 -23.62
C THR A 917 -4.76 -11.96 -22.36
N LEU A 918 -5.15 -11.35 -21.25
CA LEU A 918 -4.60 -11.61 -19.91
C LEU A 918 -5.36 -12.71 -19.14
N GLY A 919 -6.23 -13.46 -19.80
CA GLY A 919 -6.97 -14.55 -19.17
C GLY A 919 -8.27 -14.87 -19.88
N TYR A 920 -9.15 -13.90 -20.07
CA TYR A 920 -10.49 -14.09 -20.58
C TYR A 920 -10.72 -13.42 -21.94
N VAL A 921 -11.47 -14.09 -22.79
CA VAL A 921 -12.05 -13.51 -24.00
C VAL A 921 -13.55 -13.32 -23.82
N HIS A 922 -14.08 -12.26 -24.40
CA HIS A 922 -15.49 -11.89 -24.38
C HIS A 922 -16.06 -11.98 -25.79
N LEU A 923 -17.01 -12.88 -26.00
CA LEU A 923 -17.70 -13.04 -27.26
C LEU A 923 -19.07 -12.36 -27.17
N SER A 924 -19.15 -11.13 -27.69
CA SER A 924 -20.42 -10.40 -27.75
C SER A 924 -21.26 -10.90 -28.91
N ILE A 925 -22.53 -11.21 -28.68
CA ILE A 925 -23.50 -11.69 -29.65
C ILE A 925 -24.48 -10.58 -29.99
N ASP A 926 -24.33 -9.94 -31.14
CA ASP A 926 -25.13 -8.78 -31.55
C ASP A 926 -26.62 -9.11 -31.69
N ASN A 927 -26.94 -10.31 -32.16
CA ASN A 927 -28.32 -10.78 -32.39
C ASN A 927 -28.59 -12.07 -31.63
N PRO A 928 -28.72 -12.01 -30.29
CA PRO A 928 -28.94 -13.19 -29.47
C PRO A 928 -30.26 -13.89 -29.80
N VAL A 929 -30.24 -15.21 -29.72
CA VAL A 929 -31.41 -16.05 -30.03
C VAL A 929 -31.71 -16.95 -28.82
N ALA A 930 -32.95 -16.89 -28.33
CA ALA A 930 -33.35 -17.72 -27.23
C ALA A 930 -33.28 -19.22 -27.58
N ALA A 931 -32.48 -19.95 -26.82
CA ALA A 931 -32.23 -21.38 -26.98
C ALA A 931 -32.19 -22.09 -25.63
N ASN A 932 -32.24 -23.41 -25.64
CA ASN A 932 -32.05 -24.27 -24.45
C ASN A 932 -30.59 -24.76 -24.33
N ASP A 933 -29.79 -24.57 -25.36
CA ASP A 933 -28.39 -24.96 -25.40
C ASP A 933 -27.53 -24.02 -26.24
N ILE A 934 -26.26 -23.95 -25.86
CA ILE A 934 -25.21 -23.25 -26.56
C ILE A 934 -24.14 -24.27 -26.95
N THR A 935 -23.71 -24.24 -28.22
CA THR A 935 -22.61 -25.07 -28.69
C THR A 935 -21.45 -24.19 -29.15
N ILE A 936 -20.28 -24.44 -28.61
CA ILE A 936 -19.01 -23.81 -29.02
C ILE A 936 -18.24 -24.85 -29.83
N ARG A 937 -17.79 -24.49 -31.02
CA ARG A 937 -17.10 -25.37 -31.94
C ARG A 937 -15.87 -24.68 -32.53
N MET A 938 -14.77 -25.40 -32.58
CA MET A 938 -13.58 -24.98 -33.31
C MET A 938 -13.77 -25.22 -34.80
N VAL A 939 -13.49 -24.23 -35.65
CA VAL A 939 -13.74 -24.29 -37.10
C VAL A 939 -12.44 -24.41 -37.91
N ALA A 940 -11.32 -24.11 -37.34
CA ALA A 940 -9.97 -24.25 -37.90
C ALA A 940 -8.94 -24.50 -36.80
N PRO A 941 -7.71 -24.93 -37.14
CA PRO A 941 -6.63 -25.05 -36.16
C PRO A 941 -6.35 -23.74 -35.43
N VAL A 942 -5.92 -23.86 -34.17
CA VAL A 942 -5.46 -22.72 -33.34
C VAL A 942 -4.32 -22.00 -34.07
N GLN A 943 -4.35 -20.69 -34.00
CA GLN A 943 -3.32 -19.80 -34.55
C GLN A 943 -2.42 -19.26 -33.42
N ASP A 944 -1.13 -19.14 -33.68
CA ASP A 944 -0.20 -18.47 -32.79
C ASP A 944 -0.17 -16.98 -33.10
N SER A 945 -0.17 -16.13 -32.10
CA SER A 945 0.00 -14.68 -32.22
C SER A 945 1.23 -14.21 -31.44
N ALA A 946 1.54 -12.91 -31.60
CA ALA A 946 2.47 -12.26 -30.69
C ALA A 946 1.95 -12.40 -29.26
N LYS A 947 2.86 -12.64 -28.31
CA LYS A 947 2.50 -12.89 -26.91
C LYS A 947 1.96 -11.61 -26.27
N PHE A 948 0.69 -11.61 -25.91
CA PHE A 948 0.04 -10.47 -25.28
C PHE A 948 0.61 -10.22 -23.88
N GLY A 949 0.78 -8.96 -23.50
CA GLY A 949 1.24 -8.58 -22.17
C GLY A 949 2.61 -9.15 -21.81
N GLN A 950 3.49 -9.34 -22.79
CA GLN A 950 4.81 -9.91 -22.52
C GLN A 950 5.64 -8.97 -21.65
N VAL A 951 5.96 -9.45 -20.43
CA VAL A 951 6.94 -8.85 -19.54
C VAL A 951 8.16 -9.76 -19.53
N LYS A 952 9.36 -9.21 -19.63
CA LYS A 952 10.59 -10.00 -19.71
C LYS A 952 10.79 -10.91 -18.50
N GLU A 953 10.35 -10.50 -17.33
CA GLU A 953 10.38 -11.32 -16.12
C GLU A 953 9.54 -12.59 -16.23
N LEU A 954 8.43 -12.55 -16.94
CA LEU A 954 7.60 -13.72 -17.21
C LEU A 954 8.16 -14.60 -18.33
N ALA A 955 8.88 -14.02 -19.27
CA ALA A 955 9.52 -14.78 -20.33
C ALA A 955 10.54 -15.82 -19.80
N GLY A 956 11.02 -15.64 -18.56
CA GLY A 956 12.00 -16.49 -17.91
C GLY A 956 11.45 -17.64 -17.05
N GLY A 957 10.15 -17.76 -16.79
CA GLY A 957 9.74 -18.95 -16.11
C GLY A 957 8.59 -19.06 -15.15
N ALA A 958 7.99 -18.01 -14.68
CA ALA A 958 6.92 -18.09 -13.67
C ALA A 958 5.49 -17.96 -14.26
N ALA A 959 5.28 -18.35 -15.49
CA ALA A 959 3.95 -18.37 -16.06
C ALA A 959 3.14 -19.53 -15.46
N ASN A 960 1.86 -19.29 -15.26
CA ASN A 960 0.89 -20.32 -14.95
C ASN A 960 1.08 -21.55 -15.89
N GLU A 961 1.06 -22.76 -15.36
CA GLU A 961 1.26 -23.97 -16.14
C GLU A 961 0.28 -24.09 -17.32
N MET A 962 -0.95 -23.63 -17.17
CA MET A 962 -1.95 -23.62 -18.20
C MET A 962 -1.60 -22.70 -19.36
N ASP A 963 -1.02 -21.53 -19.10
CA ASP A 963 -0.52 -20.64 -20.14
C ASP A 963 0.78 -21.16 -20.79
N ARG A 964 1.69 -21.69 -19.99
CA ARG A 964 3.04 -22.02 -20.43
C ARG A 964 3.18 -23.42 -21.04
N ILE A 965 2.81 -24.45 -20.29
CA ILE A 965 3.11 -25.84 -20.68
C ILE A 965 2.12 -26.35 -21.70
N ARG A 966 0.85 -25.99 -21.58
CA ARG A 966 -0.25 -26.51 -22.39
C ARG A 966 -0.46 -25.72 -23.68
N SER A 967 0.06 -24.47 -23.77
CA SER A 967 -0.02 -23.65 -24.99
C SER A 967 0.78 -24.20 -26.16
N GLU A 968 1.81 -25.01 -25.92
CA GLU A 968 2.67 -25.58 -26.94
C GLU A 968 2.12 -26.85 -27.62
N LYS A 969 1.03 -27.44 -27.08
CA LYS A 969 0.44 -28.68 -27.58
C LYS A 969 -0.90 -28.45 -28.26
N GLY A 970 -1.15 -29.22 -29.32
CA GLY A 970 -2.50 -29.46 -29.85
C GLY A 970 -3.12 -28.33 -30.65
N LYS A 971 -2.62 -28.05 -31.87
CA LYS A 971 -3.24 -27.02 -32.76
C LYS A 971 -4.69 -27.26 -33.16
N VAL A 972 -5.19 -28.46 -32.98
CA VAL A 972 -6.59 -28.84 -33.27
C VAL A 972 -7.36 -29.30 -32.02
N GLU A 973 -6.85 -28.96 -30.85
CA GLU A 973 -7.54 -29.16 -29.58
C GLU A 973 -8.29 -27.89 -29.16
N LEU A 974 -9.59 -28.01 -28.94
CA LEU A 974 -10.35 -26.98 -28.21
C LEU A 974 -10.14 -27.26 -26.72
N ARG A 975 -9.64 -26.23 -26.01
CA ARG A 975 -9.26 -26.34 -24.59
C ARG A 975 -9.89 -25.21 -23.80
N ILE A 976 -10.88 -25.54 -22.99
CA ILE A 976 -11.66 -24.59 -22.20
C ILE A 976 -11.35 -24.79 -20.73
N VAL A 977 -10.81 -23.76 -20.10
CA VAL A 977 -10.55 -23.71 -18.63
C VAL A 977 -11.84 -23.34 -17.92
N GLU A 978 -12.49 -22.25 -18.36
CA GLU A 978 -13.73 -21.76 -17.78
C GLU A 978 -14.64 -21.10 -18.81
N LEU A 979 -15.94 -21.15 -18.54
CA LEU A 979 -17.00 -20.57 -19.38
C LEU A 979 -18.08 -19.92 -18.50
N ASP A 980 -18.50 -18.71 -18.89
CA ASP A 980 -19.73 -18.08 -18.41
C ASP A 980 -20.64 -17.74 -19.60
N LEU A 981 -21.93 -18.02 -19.44
CA LEU A 981 -22.97 -17.70 -20.41
C LEU A 981 -23.89 -16.65 -19.81
N MET A 982 -24.05 -15.51 -20.48
CA MET A 982 -24.77 -14.38 -19.93
C MET A 982 -25.81 -13.83 -20.89
N GLU A 983 -26.95 -13.45 -20.37
CA GLU A 983 -27.97 -12.68 -21.11
C GLU A 983 -28.07 -11.25 -20.56
N LYS A 984 -28.60 -10.33 -21.36
CA LYS A 984 -28.86 -8.96 -20.88
C LYS A 984 -29.90 -9.00 -19.77
N ALA A 985 -29.64 -8.27 -18.69
CA ALA A 985 -30.65 -8.10 -17.65
C ALA A 985 -31.87 -7.34 -18.20
N ASP A 986 -33.07 -7.73 -17.73
CA ASP A 986 -34.27 -6.95 -17.96
C ASP A 986 -34.15 -5.65 -17.14
N VAL A 987 -33.61 -4.60 -17.75
CA VAL A 987 -33.58 -3.27 -17.12
C VAL A 987 -34.98 -2.67 -17.23
N PRO A 988 -35.69 -2.40 -16.15
CA PRO A 988 -36.91 -1.62 -16.22
C PRO A 988 -36.62 -0.27 -16.88
N LYS A 989 -37.40 0.10 -17.92
CA LYS A 989 -37.29 1.37 -18.63
C LYS A 989 -37.50 2.56 -17.73
#